data_219d7e5682d220755a8089b7b46e8d60
#
_entry.id   219d7e5682d220755a8089b7b46e8d60
#
_cell.length_a   1.000
_cell.length_b   1.000
_cell.length_c   1.000
_cell.angle_alpha   90.00
_cell.angle_beta   90.00
_cell.angle_gamma   90.00
#
_symmetry.space_group_name_H-M   'P 1'
#
loop_
_entity.id
_entity.type
_entity.pdbx_description
1 polymer ?
#
loop_
_entity_poly.entity_id
_entity_poly.type
_entity_poly.pdbx_seq_one_letter_code
_entity_poly.pdbx_strand_id
1 'polypeptide(L)'
;MRKRILAFFMAFALLGTPGIDVRAAGQSYSSEAVATDTDAPEVDEQTEDTIPDETVYMNSYIDTGDRIDYYTPVNGAMLYSNNIPASYDSRNYGRVTSVKNQNSYGTCWAFAALAAGESSLISAGYVNDIDLSEYHLAYFFYNCQTDPLGNLDGDRTYLNSSYGNNYLSVGGNNYLTMFALSSWRGAASESVAPYGNASPSSTLDASLAYKDVAHLQNARVVSIKNSNDVKKLIMDYGTVASGFNMDVRYYNYKTKGYYNYDNTSSNHAIAIVGWDDNYAVDNFTGTKKPSKPGAWLVKNSWGEGNIPYLWVSYEDLSISNQDAIAFVMEPADNYDNNYQYDGTFSPYYGTINNGGKIANVYAAKASAKEEIKATAISLKSDNVRYSIQIYKNPDADNPESGEAMLATPVTGQTTYAGYYTIKLPSGLCVDKGDKYSVVYTLADQDDKDVSYFLEQTTSAQLSDDIILYDCHTEQGQSFCETGYGLNYFVDLGSGKYPMCARVKVFTDNVSTTNPIDPVDPVKPIDPVIPVVAINACNINTIGTQYYTGKAITPAVKLTYNGASLALNQDYTVTYANNMNPGTATITITGIGKYSGTKTVTFNILAKANSTTVYNGVDYSAVYDYNYYVMRYPDLWSAFKTDDVAALRHFISCGMNEARQGKSSFDVKSYIYQYSDLRKAYGNNYPAYYAHYMKYGCKEGRKGIGTSHIIGATTVYNGVDYSAVYDFDYYINHNSDVKRLYQYDEVGALRHFVTYGMREKRQGCASFNVDAYAMRYADLRHVYKNDMVAYYKHYMNYGKREGRVATGTNNIIGGMTTYNGVNYSAVYNYGYYVSHNPDIKRAFGYDEEAALRHFIYYGMSEGRQGSEAFNVTHYKNRYADLRSAYGSKLKNYYMHYINYGVKEHRNGK
;
A
#
# COMPACT_ATOMS: atom_id res chain seq x y z
N MET A 1 3.29 -33.17 1.40
CA MET A 1 3.96 -32.51 0.25
C MET A 1 3.96 -33.35 -1.03
N ARG A 2 4.69 -34.49 -1.12
CA ARG A 2 4.72 -35.28 -2.38
C ARG A 2 3.36 -35.85 -2.85
N LYS A 3 2.44 -36.20 -1.96
CA LYS A 3 1.11 -36.72 -2.33
C LYS A 3 0.13 -35.62 -2.79
N ARG A 4 0.27 -34.39 -2.27
CA ARG A 4 -0.58 -33.23 -2.67
C ARG A 4 -0.26 -32.71 -4.06
N ILE A 5 1.03 -32.71 -4.43
CA ILE A 5 1.48 -32.36 -5.78
C ILE A 5 0.96 -33.35 -6.84
N LEU A 6 0.82 -34.64 -6.48
CA LEU A 6 0.37 -35.66 -7.43
C LEU A 6 -1.14 -35.59 -7.74
N ALA A 7 -1.97 -35.21 -6.75
CA ALA A 7 -3.41 -35.01 -6.96
C ALA A 7 -3.71 -33.80 -7.84
N PHE A 8 -2.91 -32.75 -7.69
CA PHE A 8 -3.01 -31.54 -8.47
C PHE A 8 -2.64 -31.76 -9.95
N PHE A 9 -1.56 -32.52 -10.22
CA PHE A 9 -1.17 -32.91 -11.56
C PHE A 9 -2.19 -33.81 -12.27
N MET A 10 -2.93 -34.66 -11.52
CA MET A 10 -3.97 -35.50 -12.10
C MET A 10 -5.21 -34.73 -12.59
N ALA A 11 -5.58 -33.64 -11.90
CA ALA A 11 -6.68 -32.77 -12.35
C ALA A 11 -6.35 -32.05 -13.67
N PHE A 12 -5.10 -31.64 -13.84
CA PHE A 12 -4.62 -30.97 -15.06
C PHE A 12 -4.31 -31.92 -16.21
N ALA A 13 -3.77 -33.12 -15.92
CA ALA A 13 -3.45 -34.11 -16.96
C ALA A 13 -4.69 -34.62 -17.72
N LEU A 14 -5.89 -34.46 -17.18
CA LEU A 14 -7.15 -34.86 -17.82
C LEU A 14 -7.69 -33.78 -18.79
N LEU A 15 -7.21 -32.53 -18.71
CA LEU A 15 -7.72 -31.43 -19.55
C LEU A 15 -6.86 -31.18 -20.82
N GLY A 16 -5.68 -31.82 -20.94
CA GLY A 16 -4.86 -31.74 -22.14
C GLY A 16 -4.36 -30.34 -22.52
N THR A 17 -4.46 -29.33 -21.63
CA THR A 17 -4.03 -27.96 -21.84
C THR A 17 -2.74 -27.66 -21.09
N PRO A 18 -1.71 -27.16 -21.74
CA PRO A 18 -0.49 -26.71 -21.05
C PRO A 18 -0.70 -25.32 -20.46
N GLY A 19 -0.42 -25.17 -19.16
CA GLY A 19 0.10 -23.90 -18.70
C GLY A 19 -0.68 -23.03 -17.76
N ILE A 20 -1.50 -23.59 -16.84
CA ILE A 20 -1.87 -22.85 -15.63
C ILE A 20 -1.15 -23.48 -14.45
N ASP A 21 -0.21 -22.77 -13.85
CA ASP A 21 0.38 -23.19 -12.57
C ASP A 21 -0.54 -22.71 -11.45
N VAL A 22 -1.43 -23.58 -10.97
CA VAL A 22 -2.32 -23.29 -9.83
C VAL A 22 -1.70 -23.95 -8.60
N ARG A 23 -1.41 -23.15 -7.59
CA ARG A 23 -0.81 -23.61 -6.34
C ARG A 23 -1.78 -23.41 -5.18
N ALA A 24 -1.97 -24.47 -4.42
CA ALA A 24 -2.65 -24.36 -3.14
C ALA A 24 -1.68 -23.76 -2.12
N ALA A 25 -2.13 -22.75 -1.43
CA ALA A 25 -1.45 -22.27 -0.25
C ALA A 25 -1.42 -23.37 0.81
N GLY A 26 -0.22 -23.74 1.27
CA GLY A 26 -0.05 -24.89 2.16
C GLY A 26 -0.58 -24.61 3.56
N GLN A 27 -1.62 -25.28 3.97
CA GLN A 27 -2.02 -25.28 5.38
C GLN A 27 -1.09 -26.20 6.18
N SER A 28 -0.20 -25.63 6.99
CA SER A 28 0.61 -26.41 7.92
C SER A 28 -0.02 -26.35 9.30
N TYR A 29 -0.62 -27.44 9.74
CA TYR A 29 -1.04 -27.61 11.12
C TYR A 29 0.08 -28.24 11.92
N SER A 30 0.48 -27.61 13.00
CA SER A 30 1.10 -28.26 14.11
C SER A 30 0.07 -28.41 15.23
N SER A 31 -0.66 -29.53 15.26
CA SER A 31 -1.25 -30.03 16.48
C SER A 31 -0.13 -30.72 17.26
N GLU A 32 0.81 -29.96 17.79
CA GLU A 32 1.70 -30.52 18.80
C GLU A 32 1.04 -30.40 20.16
N ALA A 33 0.77 -31.55 20.71
CA ALA A 33 0.55 -31.72 22.13
C ALA A 33 1.74 -31.09 22.88
N VAL A 34 1.43 -30.33 23.90
CA VAL A 34 2.39 -29.72 24.82
C VAL A 34 3.45 -30.75 25.23
N ALA A 35 4.61 -30.70 24.61
CA ALA A 35 5.79 -31.33 25.17
C ALA A 35 6.25 -30.44 26.31
N THR A 36 6.25 -30.96 27.50
CA THR A 36 6.87 -30.33 28.67
C THR A 36 8.36 -30.31 28.46
N ASP A 37 8.87 -29.21 27.89
CA ASP A 37 10.29 -28.97 27.87
C ASP A 37 10.68 -28.11 29.07
N THR A 38 11.74 -28.54 29.77
CA THR A 38 12.12 -28.09 31.10
C THR A 38 12.95 -26.80 31.11
N ASP A 39 13.01 -26.08 29.99
CA ASP A 39 13.79 -24.83 29.85
C ASP A 39 12.93 -23.57 29.70
N ALA A 40 11.80 -23.49 30.39
CA ALA A 40 11.03 -22.26 30.53
C ALA A 40 11.83 -21.24 31.37
N PRO A 41 11.83 -19.95 31.04
CA PRO A 41 12.50 -18.95 31.87
C PRO A 41 11.88 -18.92 33.26
N GLU A 42 12.75 -18.94 34.31
CA GLU A 42 12.32 -18.74 35.68
C GLU A 42 11.54 -17.41 35.77
N VAL A 43 10.34 -17.48 36.28
CA VAL A 43 9.50 -16.33 36.58
C VAL A 43 10.08 -15.70 37.85
N ASP A 44 10.55 -14.47 37.76
CA ASP A 44 11.02 -13.67 38.89
C ASP A 44 9.85 -13.49 39.85
N GLU A 45 9.92 -14.13 41.05
CA GLU A 45 8.98 -13.98 42.14
C GLU A 45 9.02 -12.56 42.70
N GLN A 46 8.25 -11.66 42.10
CA GLN A 46 7.93 -10.40 42.74
C GLN A 46 6.47 -9.99 42.58
N THR A 47 5.80 -9.99 43.71
CA THR A 47 4.48 -9.45 44.06
C THR A 47 3.27 -10.24 43.59
N GLU A 48 2.52 -10.70 44.60
CA GLU A 48 1.14 -11.14 44.55
C GLU A 48 0.22 -10.00 44.07
N ASP A 49 0.20 -9.71 42.76
CA ASP A 49 -0.96 -9.12 42.15
C ASP A 49 -1.80 -10.28 41.57
N THR A 50 -2.99 -10.42 42.07
CA THR A 50 -3.95 -11.44 41.77
C THR A 50 -4.00 -11.72 40.27
N ILE A 51 -3.53 -12.91 39.87
CA ILE A 51 -3.74 -13.46 38.52
C ILE A 51 -5.26 -13.41 38.28
N PRO A 52 -5.77 -12.71 37.25
CA PRO A 52 -7.18 -12.75 36.95
C PRO A 52 -7.58 -14.19 36.64
N ASP A 53 -8.74 -14.64 37.18
CA ASP A 53 -9.35 -15.94 36.99
C ASP A 53 -9.06 -16.48 35.58
N GLU A 54 -8.49 -17.68 35.47
CA GLU A 54 -8.06 -18.30 34.21
C GLU A 54 -9.24 -18.52 33.26
N THR A 55 -9.75 -17.47 32.66
CA THR A 55 -10.59 -17.60 31.49
C THR A 55 -9.66 -18.00 30.36
N VAL A 56 -9.66 -19.28 30.02
CA VAL A 56 -8.89 -19.81 28.88
C VAL A 56 -9.44 -19.19 27.61
N TYR A 57 -8.80 -18.16 27.12
CA TYR A 57 -9.08 -17.60 25.79
C TYR A 57 -8.55 -18.57 24.75
N MET A 58 -9.39 -19.01 23.84
CA MET A 58 -8.96 -19.87 22.74
C MET A 58 -8.19 -19.03 21.70
N ASN A 59 -6.91 -19.33 21.61
CA ASN A 59 -6.06 -18.84 20.53
C ASN A 59 -6.28 -19.76 19.32
N SER A 60 -6.97 -19.29 18.30
CA SER A 60 -7.33 -20.10 17.14
C SER A 60 -7.20 -19.34 15.81
N TYR A 61 -6.09 -18.62 15.66
CA TYR A 61 -5.68 -18.10 14.37
C TYR A 61 -5.13 -19.25 13.53
N ILE A 62 -5.69 -19.41 12.32
CA ILE A 62 -5.21 -20.41 11.37
C ILE A 62 -4.05 -19.79 10.59
N ASP A 63 -2.82 -20.15 10.93
CA ASP A 63 -1.64 -19.80 10.16
C ASP A 63 -1.55 -20.73 8.94
N THR A 64 -2.08 -20.30 7.81
CA THR A 64 -2.04 -21.05 6.56
C THR A 64 -0.65 -21.14 5.95
N GLY A 65 0.31 -20.40 6.50
CA GLY A 65 1.65 -20.26 5.90
C GLY A 65 1.65 -19.46 4.61
N ASP A 66 0.46 -18.95 4.20
CA ASP A 66 0.35 -18.08 3.04
C ASP A 66 1.02 -16.76 3.34
N ARG A 67 1.98 -16.45 2.51
CA ARG A 67 2.68 -15.17 2.52
C ARG A 67 2.71 -14.64 1.12
N ILE A 68 2.68 -13.34 1.00
CA ILE A 68 2.89 -12.69 -0.27
C ILE A 68 4.30 -13.02 -0.75
N ASP A 69 4.44 -13.31 -2.03
CA ASP A 69 5.75 -13.44 -2.66
C ASP A 69 6.35 -12.04 -2.77
N TYR A 70 7.03 -11.60 -1.69
CA TYR A 70 7.74 -10.34 -1.71
C TYR A 70 8.98 -10.45 -2.56
N TYR A 71 9.01 -9.63 -3.57
CA TYR A 71 10.25 -9.24 -4.20
C TYR A 71 10.92 -8.14 -3.36
N THR A 72 12.19 -8.32 -3.04
CA THR A 72 13.01 -7.24 -2.45
C THR A 72 13.00 -6.09 -3.45
N PRO A 73 12.51 -4.88 -3.10
CA PRO A 73 12.46 -3.80 -4.06
C PRO A 73 13.87 -3.46 -4.53
N VAL A 74 14.15 -3.69 -5.78
CA VAL A 74 15.28 -3.06 -6.45
C VAL A 74 14.82 -1.64 -6.76
N ASN A 75 15.15 -0.70 -5.84
CA ASN A 75 15.11 0.76 -6.05
C ASN A 75 14.11 1.28 -7.11
N GLY A 76 12.84 1.06 -6.92
CA GLY A 76 11.77 1.77 -7.59
C GLY A 76 11.38 2.99 -6.77
N ALA A 77 11.46 4.18 -7.35
CA ALA A 77 11.16 5.44 -6.70
C ALA A 77 9.74 5.46 -6.11
N MET A 78 9.62 5.33 -4.80
CA MET A 78 8.39 5.61 -4.09
C MET A 78 8.16 7.12 -4.03
N LEU A 79 7.14 7.57 -4.73
CA LEU A 79 6.62 8.93 -4.68
C LEU A 79 5.67 9.09 -3.48
N TYR A 80 6.17 8.98 -2.24
CA TYR A 80 5.44 9.47 -1.05
C TYR A 80 6.39 9.93 0.04
N SER A 81 6.03 11.02 0.71
CA SER A 81 6.82 11.72 1.73
C SER A 81 7.25 10.78 2.87
N ASN A 82 8.56 10.66 3.06
CA ASN A 82 9.20 9.83 4.07
C ASN A 82 9.13 10.47 5.49
N ASN A 83 7.95 10.81 5.99
CA ASN A 83 7.83 11.35 7.34
C ASN A 83 7.09 10.37 8.26
N ILE A 84 7.67 9.17 8.44
CA ILE A 84 7.20 8.21 9.43
C ILE A 84 7.81 8.64 10.77
N PRO A 85 7.00 9.02 11.78
CA PRO A 85 7.51 9.40 13.08
C PRO A 85 8.11 8.19 13.81
N ALA A 86 9.03 8.44 14.77
CA ALA A 86 9.62 7.37 15.57
C ALA A 86 8.60 6.66 16.48
N SER A 87 7.47 7.29 16.77
CA SER A 87 6.34 6.68 17.47
C SER A 87 5.01 7.22 16.93
N TYR A 88 4.00 6.38 16.95
CA TYR A 88 2.65 6.73 16.53
C TYR A 88 1.63 5.86 17.27
N ASP A 89 0.49 6.45 17.61
CA ASP A 89 -0.61 5.77 18.29
C ASP A 89 -1.93 6.30 17.75
N SER A 90 -2.65 5.48 17.00
CA SER A 90 -3.94 5.81 16.38
C SER A 90 -5.02 6.18 17.38
N ARG A 91 -4.89 5.74 18.64
CA ARG A 91 -5.81 6.11 19.73
C ARG A 91 -5.77 7.61 20.03
N ASN A 92 -4.60 8.23 19.90
CA ASN A 92 -4.43 9.68 20.12
C ASN A 92 -5.13 10.53 19.05
N TYR A 93 -5.55 9.90 17.95
CA TYR A 93 -6.28 10.53 16.84
C TYR A 93 -7.75 10.14 16.79
N GLY A 94 -8.24 9.39 17.79
CA GLY A 94 -9.62 8.91 17.84
C GLY A 94 -9.98 7.92 16.73
N ARG A 95 -8.99 7.17 16.22
CA ARG A 95 -9.16 6.25 15.07
C ARG A 95 -9.35 4.79 15.48
N VAL A 96 -9.37 4.50 16.78
CA VAL A 96 -9.45 3.13 17.31
C VAL A 96 -10.70 3.00 18.16
N THR A 97 -11.55 2.02 17.84
CA THR A 97 -12.74 1.68 18.61
C THR A 97 -12.37 0.99 19.94
N SER A 98 -13.34 0.83 20.85
CA SER A 98 -13.15 0.19 22.16
C SER A 98 -12.57 -1.23 22.04
N VAL A 99 -11.93 -1.71 23.10
CA VAL A 99 -11.44 -3.09 23.16
C VAL A 99 -12.60 -4.03 23.44
N LYS A 100 -12.96 -4.84 22.46
CA LYS A 100 -14.05 -5.83 22.55
C LYS A 100 -13.56 -7.14 23.17
N ASN A 101 -14.49 -8.03 23.49
CA ASN A 101 -14.19 -9.31 24.15
C ASN A 101 -14.70 -10.50 23.36
N GLN A 102 -13.79 -11.31 22.81
CA GLN A 102 -14.09 -12.55 22.09
C GLN A 102 -14.56 -13.69 23.01
N ASN A 103 -14.57 -13.48 24.34
CA ASN A 103 -14.84 -14.52 25.34
C ASN A 103 -13.92 -15.75 25.13
N SER A 104 -14.43 -16.95 25.39
CA SER A 104 -13.70 -18.21 25.21
C SER A 104 -13.77 -18.77 23.78
N TYR A 105 -14.08 -17.96 22.79
CA TYR A 105 -14.20 -18.40 21.39
C TYR A 105 -12.96 -18.08 20.56
N GLY A 106 -12.72 -18.89 19.54
CA GLY A 106 -11.63 -18.74 18.59
C GLY A 106 -11.94 -17.77 17.45
N THR A 107 -12.46 -16.59 17.75
CA THR A 107 -12.90 -15.60 16.77
C THR A 107 -11.99 -14.39 16.67
N CYS A 108 -10.78 -14.46 17.23
CA CYS A 108 -9.78 -13.36 17.20
C CYS A 108 -9.56 -12.76 15.80
N TRP A 109 -9.63 -13.58 14.75
CA TRP A 109 -9.49 -13.17 13.35
C TRP A 109 -10.59 -12.20 12.90
N ALA A 110 -11.85 -12.43 13.34
CA ALA A 110 -12.95 -11.52 13.04
C ALA A 110 -12.78 -10.18 13.79
N PHE A 111 -12.39 -10.23 15.08
CA PHE A 111 -12.10 -9.03 15.87
C PHE A 111 -10.97 -8.17 15.28
N ALA A 112 -9.89 -8.81 14.84
CA ALA A 112 -8.75 -8.10 14.25
C ALA A 112 -9.12 -7.40 12.93
N ALA A 113 -9.82 -8.13 12.03
CA ALA A 113 -10.21 -7.59 10.74
C ALA A 113 -11.26 -6.49 10.85
N LEU A 114 -12.30 -6.67 11.68
CA LEU A 114 -13.34 -5.65 11.86
C LEU A 114 -12.77 -4.43 12.60
N ALA A 115 -11.88 -4.59 13.59
CA ALA A 115 -11.19 -3.44 14.20
C ALA A 115 -10.41 -2.62 13.17
N ALA A 116 -9.78 -3.25 12.17
CA ALA A 116 -9.12 -2.54 11.08
C ALA A 116 -10.13 -1.85 10.14
N GLY A 117 -11.25 -2.52 9.81
CA GLY A 117 -12.33 -1.96 9.01
C GLY A 117 -13.00 -0.75 9.67
N GLU A 118 -13.33 -0.87 10.97
CA GLU A 118 -13.87 0.22 11.79
C GLU A 118 -12.94 1.44 11.80
N SER A 119 -11.64 1.20 12.05
CA SER A 119 -10.62 2.24 12.02
C SER A 119 -10.53 2.93 10.66
N SER A 120 -10.69 2.20 9.57
CA SER A 120 -10.64 2.77 8.22
C SER A 120 -11.82 3.70 7.94
N LEU A 121 -13.04 3.33 8.36
CA LEU A 121 -14.24 4.16 8.25
C LEU A 121 -14.12 5.45 9.06
N ILE A 122 -13.58 5.36 10.28
CA ILE A 122 -13.30 6.51 11.14
C ILE A 122 -12.21 7.39 10.51
N SER A 123 -11.13 6.78 10.02
CA SER A 123 -10.01 7.51 9.39
C SER A 123 -10.42 8.23 8.12
N ALA A 124 -11.35 7.68 7.35
CA ALA A 124 -11.91 8.30 6.16
C ALA A 124 -12.96 9.38 6.49
N GLY A 125 -13.40 9.50 7.75
CA GLY A 125 -14.37 10.46 8.20
C GLY A 125 -15.83 10.13 7.85
N TYR A 126 -16.09 8.87 7.48
CA TYR A 126 -17.48 8.42 7.23
C TYR A 126 -18.30 8.35 8.52
N VAL A 127 -17.67 7.94 9.60
CA VAL A 127 -18.30 7.81 10.93
C VAL A 127 -17.34 8.33 12.01
N ASN A 128 -17.88 8.69 13.18
CA ASN A 128 -17.06 9.05 14.34
C ASN A 128 -16.83 7.87 15.29
N ASP A 129 -17.71 6.88 15.23
CA ASP A 129 -17.67 5.64 15.99
C ASP A 129 -18.55 4.62 15.28
N ILE A 130 -18.18 3.35 15.33
CA ILE A 130 -18.90 2.23 14.72
C ILE A 130 -18.57 0.94 15.46
N ASP A 131 -19.56 0.06 15.53
CA ASP A 131 -19.44 -1.24 16.15
C ASP A 131 -19.99 -2.31 15.20
N LEU A 132 -19.06 -3.03 14.52
CA LEU A 132 -19.37 -4.10 13.59
C LEU A 132 -19.41 -5.44 14.32
N SER A 133 -20.31 -6.33 13.90
CA SER A 133 -20.57 -7.60 14.55
C SER A 133 -19.58 -8.68 14.13
N GLU A 134 -18.72 -9.11 15.05
CA GLU A 134 -17.86 -10.26 14.85
C GLU A 134 -18.65 -11.58 14.84
N TYR A 135 -19.81 -11.61 15.52
CA TYR A 135 -20.69 -12.78 15.47
C TYR A 135 -21.32 -12.97 14.10
N HIS A 136 -21.78 -11.87 13.46
CA HIS A 136 -22.32 -11.92 12.10
C HIS A 136 -21.26 -12.44 11.12
N LEU A 137 -20.05 -11.86 11.15
CA LEU A 137 -18.96 -12.29 10.31
C LEU A 137 -18.61 -13.76 10.54
N ALA A 138 -18.40 -14.19 11.79
CA ALA A 138 -18.03 -15.57 12.12
C ALA A 138 -19.12 -16.58 11.72
N TYR A 139 -20.39 -16.22 11.91
CA TYR A 139 -21.51 -17.09 11.56
C TYR A 139 -21.61 -17.29 10.04
N PHE A 140 -21.72 -16.22 9.27
CA PHE A 140 -21.90 -16.30 7.81
C PHE A 140 -20.63 -16.67 7.05
N PHE A 141 -19.49 -16.65 7.70
CA PHE A 141 -18.27 -17.24 7.17
C PHE A 141 -18.39 -18.76 6.99
N TYR A 142 -18.96 -19.46 7.96
CA TYR A 142 -19.11 -20.90 7.92
C TYR A 142 -20.51 -21.39 7.52
N ASN A 143 -21.49 -20.50 7.49
CA ASN A 143 -22.87 -20.77 7.12
C ASN A 143 -23.26 -19.90 5.92
N CYS A 144 -22.53 -20.07 4.81
CA CYS A 144 -22.69 -19.28 3.60
C CYS A 144 -24.14 -19.29 3.10
N GLN A 145 -24.60 -18.12 2.65
CA GLN A 145 -25.87 -17.93 1.96
C GLN A 145 -25.59 -17.48 0.54
N THR A 146 -26.46 -17.84 -0.40
CA THR A 146 -26.39 -17.27 -1.75
C THR A 146 -26.59 -15.76 -1.70
N ASP A 147 -25.96 -15.02 -2.65
CA ASP A 147 -26.10 -13.59 -2.74
C ASP A 147 -27.48 -13.16 -3.27
N PRO A 148 -27.88 -11.89 -3.09
CA PRO A 148 -29.19 -11.41 -3.56
C PRO A 148 -29.44 -11.61 -5.07
N LEU A 149 -28.35 -11.72 -5.86
CA LEU A 149 -28.43 -11.99 -7.29
C LEU A 149 -28.44 -13.48 -7.63
N GLY A 150 -28.23 -14.36 -6.65
CA GLY A 150 -28.15 -15.81 -6.84
C GLY A 150 -26.96 -16.27 -7.69
N ASN A 151 -25.86 -15.50 -7.69
CA ASN A 151 -24.64 -15.84 -8.41
C ASN A 151 -23.75 -16.81 -7.63
N LEU A 152 -23.92 -16.87 -6.31
CA LEU A 152 -23.14 -17.71 -5.38
C LEU A 152 -23.90 -18.98 -4.96
N ASP A 153 -24.92 -19.38 -5.71
CA ASP A 153 -25.69 -20.57 -5.40
C ASP A 153 -24.82 -21.82 -5.55
N GLY A 154 -24.75 -22.63 -4.48
CA GLY A 154 -23.89 -23.81 -4.41
C GLY A 154 -22.50 -23.59 -3.80
N ASP A 155 -21.99 -22.36 -3.76
CA ASP A 155 -20.72 -22.06 -3.12
C ASP A 155 -20.78 -22.24 -1.60
N ARG A 156 -19.79 -22.94 -1.04
CA ARG A 156 -19.74 -23.18 0.40
C ARG A 156 -18.31 -23.11 0.93
N THR A 157 -18.17 -22.46 2.10
CA THR A 157 -17.03 -22.59 3.00
C THR A 157 -17.56 -23.29 4.25
N TYR A 158 -17.01 -24.42 4.60
CA TYR A 158 -17.56 -25.24 5.69
C TYR A 158 -16.47 -26.02 6.43
N LEU A 159 -16.82 -26.49 7.64
CA LEU A 159 -15.90 -27.26 8.46
C LEU A 159 -15.83 -28.72 8.00
N ASN A 160 -14.61 -29.25 7.97
CA ASN A 160 -14.41 -30.67 7.87
C ASN A 160 -14.97 -31.37 9.14
N SER A 161 -15.94 -32.23 8.97
CA SER A 161 -16.64 -32.91 10.09
C SER A 161 -15.71 -33.67 11.05
N SER A 162 -14.48 -34.01 10.61
CA SER A 162 -13.47 -34.64 11.45
C SER A 162 -12.99 -33.74 12.60
N TYR A 163 -13.17 -32.43 12.49
CA TYR A 163 -12.75 -31.45 13.49
C TYR A 163 -13.92 -30.87 14.32
N GLY A 164 -15.10 -31.43 14.17
CA GLY A 164 -16.30 -31.01 14.92
C GLY A 164 -17.12 -29.94 14.18
N ASN A 165 -18.16 -29.43 14.86
CA ASN A 165 -19.12 -28.48 14.25
C ASN A 165 -19.13 -27.11 14.90
N ASN A 166 -18.17 -26.80 15.78
CA ASN A 166 -18.15 -25.54 16.51
C ASN A 166 -17.39 -24.49 15.72
N TYR A 167 -18.07 -23.77 14.85
CA TYR A 167 -17.49 -22.68 14.00
C TYR A 167 -16.86 -21.55 14.82
N LEU A 168 -17.31 -21.32 16.07
CA LEU A 168 -16.73 -20.30 16.96
C LEU A 168 -15.36 -20.70 17.54
N SER A 169 -14.98 -21.97 17.48
CA SER A 169 -13.74 -22.49 18.08
C SER A 169 -12.68 -22.89 17.05
N VAL A 170 -13.03 -22.94 15.76
CA VAL A 170 -12.14 -23.45 14.73
C VAL A 170 -11.09 -22.41 14.33
N GLY A 171 -11.42 -21.13 14.37
CA GLY A 171 -10.55 -20.07 13.94
C GLY A 171 -10.84 -19.56 12.55
N GLY A 172 -9.90 -18.83 11.99
CA GLY A 172 -9.89 -18.20 10.67
C GLY A 172 -8.59 -17.42 10.51
N ASN A 173 -8.45 -16.65 9.43
CA ASN A 173 -7.33 -15.76 9.24
C ASN A 173 -7.73 -14.52 8.44
N ASN A 174 -6.82 -13.55 8.38
CA ASN A 174 -7.08 -12.25 7.75
C ASN A 174 -7.27 -12.34 6.22
N TYR A 175 -6.65 -13.30 5.52
CA TYR A 175 -6.86 -13.51 4.07
C TYR A 175 -8.25 -14.01 3.77
N LEU A 176 -8.70 -15.06 4.52
CA LEU A 176 -10.03 -15.60 4.35
C LEU A 176 -11.10 -14.55 4.66
N THR A 177 -10.83 -13.70 5.66
CA THR A 177 -11.72 -12.59 6.03
C THR A 177 -11.79 -11.53 4.93
N MET A 178 -10.68 -11.26 4.23
CA MET A 178 -10.68 -10.34 3.08
C MET A 178 -11.66 -10.83 2.00
N PHE A 179 -11.70 -12.12 1.70
CA PHE A 179 -12.63 -12.68 0.72
C PHE A 179 -14.08 -12.65 1.21
N ALA A 180 -14.31 -12.93 2.50
CA ALA A 180 -15.66 -12.84 3.10
C ALA A 180 -16.21 -11.40 3.00
N LEU A 181 -15.43 -10.41 3.43
CA LEU A 181 -15.84 -9.00 3.39
C LEU A 181 -15.99 -8.45 1.97
N SER A 182 -15.18 -8.94 1.01
CA SER A 182 -15.32 -8.54 -0.39
C SER A 182 -16.60 -9.08 -1.05
N SER A 183 -17.20 -10.13 -0.48
CA SER A 183 -18.47 -10.67 -0.95
C SER A 183 -19.70 -9.99 -0.35
N TRP A 184 -19.51 -8.91 0.43
CA TRP A 184 -20.56 -8.20 1.18
C TRP A 184 -21.24 -9.08 2.22
N ARG A 185 -20.46 -9.90 2.91
CA ARG A 185 -20.90 -10.74 4.04
C ARG A 185 -19.97 -10.50 5.22
N GLY A 186 -20.47 -9.88 6.30
CA GLY A 186 -19.71 -9.81 7.54
C GLY A 186 -19.53 -8.44 8.15
N ALA A 187 -19.82 -7.33 7.45
CA ALA A 187 -19.70 -5.98 8.01
C ALA A 187 -21.07 -5.42 8.47
N ALA A 188 -21.90 -6.23 9.09
CA ALA A 188 -23.14 -5.80 9.71
C ALA A 188 -22.89 -5.11 11.05
N SER A 189 -23.83 -4.23 11.48
CA SER A 189 -23.77 -3.60 12.80
C SER A 189 -23.91 -4.62 13.92
N GLU A 190 -23.22 -4.43 15.05
CA GLU A 190 -23.34 -5.22 16.28
C GLU A 190 -24.81 -5.34 16.74
N SER A 191 -25.64 -4.31 16.49
CA SER A 191 -27.07 -4.36 16.82
C SER A 191 -27.87 -5.40 16.03
N VAL A 192 -27.39 -5.83 14.86
CA VAL A 192 -28.03 -6.84 13.99
C VAL A 192 -27.77 -8.25 14.53
N ALA A 193 -26.56 -8.50 14.97
CA ALA A 193 -26.14 -9.79 15.50
C ALA A 193 -25.20 -9.59 16.71
N PRO A 194 -25.73 -9.26 17.90
CA PRO A 194 -24.91 -8.96 19.06
C PRO A 194 -24.01 -10.13 19.46
N TYR A 195 -22.70 -9.86 19.60
CA TYR A 195 -21.71 -10.90 19.95
C TYR A 195 -22.01 -11.58 21.28
N GLY A 196 -22.64 -10.88 22.20
CA GLY A 196 -23.10 -11.48 23.45
C GLY A 196 -24.09 -12.64 23.29
N ASN A 197 -24.72 -12.78 22.12
CA ASN A 197 -25.64 -13.89 21.79
C ASN A 197 -24.93 -15.06 21.07
N ALA A 198 -23.62 -14.95 20.78
CA ALA A 198 -22.90 -16.00 20.11
C ALA A 198 -22.81 -17.27 20.99
N SER A 199 -23.16 -18.39 20.43
CA SER A 199 -22.94 -19.72 21.03
C SER A 199 -22.79 -20.76 19.92
N PRO A 200 -22.14 -21.91 20.16
CA PRO A 200 -22.01 -22.97 19.16
C PRO A 200 -23.34 -23.52 18.62
N SER A 201 -24.42 -23.34 19.37
CA SER A 201 -25.77 -23.77 18.99
C SER A 201 -26.67 -22.64 18.50
N SER A 202 -26.23 -21.40 18.57
CA SER A 202 -27.02 -20.25 18.06
C SER A 202 -26.97 -20.20 16.55
N THR A 203 -28.08 -19.76 15.96
CA THR A 203 -28.19 -19.53 14.50
C THR A 203 -28.68 -18.12 14.23
N LEU A 204 -28.20 -17.52 13.15
CA LEU A 204 -28.73 -16.29 12.62
C LEU A 204 -29.70 -16.58 11.47
N ASP A 205 -30.72 -15.75 11.32
CA ASP A 205 -31.64 -15.83 10.18
C ASP A 205 -30.89 -15.57 8.88
N ALA A 206 -31.15 -16.38 7.86
CA ALA A 206 -30.47 -16.26 6.55
C ALA A 206 -30.62 -14.87 5.91
N SER A 207 -31.73 -14.18 6.17
CA SER A 207 -31.99 -12.83 5.67
C SER A 207 -31.03 -11.75 6.19
N LEU A 208 -30.24 -12.08 7.23
CA LEU A 208 -29.24 -11.20 7.81
C LEU A 208 -27.91 -11.24 7.06
N ALA A 209 -27.65 -12.25 6.23
CA ALA A 209 -26.35 -12.50 5.60
C ALA A 209 -25.77 -11.29 4.83
N TYR A 210 -26.65 -10.48 4.23
CA TYR A 210 -26.30 -9.29 3.42
C TYR A 210 -26.89 -8.02 4.05
N LYS A 211 -26.85 -7.90 5.39
CA LYS A 211 -27.27 -6.70 6.13
C LYS A 211 -26.08 -5.86 6.57
N ASP A 212 -25.09 -5.80 5.69
CA ASP A 212 -23.89 -5.02 5.94
C ASP A 212 -24.19 -3.51 5.99
N VAL A 213 -23.48 -2.79 6.84
CA VAL A 213 -23.52 -1.32 6.95
C VAL A 213 -22.28 -0.69 6.33
N ALA A 214 -21.31 -1.52 5.97
CA ALA A 214 -20.11 -1.11 5.26
C ALA A 214 -19.67 -2.21 4.28
N HIS A 215 -19.04 -1.81 3.18
CA HIS A 215 -18.48 -2.72 2.18
C HIS A 215 -16.97 -2.55 2.08
N LEU A 216 -16.24 -3.67 1.96
CA LEU A 216 -14.81 -3.66 1.70
C LEU A 216 -14.54 -3.11 0.29
N GLN A 217 -13.83 -2.01 0.19
CA GLN A 217 -13.42 -1.41 -1.08
C GLN A 217 -12.00 -1.81 -1.47
N ASN A 218 -11.12 -1.88 -0.49
CA ASN A 218 -9.76 -2.27 -0.74
C ASN A 218 -9.20 -3.04 0.46
N ALA A 219 -8.30 -3.99 0.19
CA ALA A 219 -7.40 -4.51 1.19
C ALA A 219 -5.97 -4.34 0.70
N ARG A 220 -5.06 -3.98 1.60
CA ARG A 220 -3.64 -3.81 1.30
C ARG A 220 -2.86 -4.76 2.17
N VAL A 221 -2.15 -5.68 1.52
CA VAL A 221 -1.40 -6.74 2.20
C VAL A 221 0.08 -6.43 2.12
N VAL A 222 0.75 -6.36 3.27
CA VAL A 222 2.15 -5.97 3.37
C VAL A 222 2.85 -6.85 4.41
N SER A 223 4.06 -7.35 4.12
CA SER A 223 4.83 -8.07 5.13
C SER A 223 5.18 -7.18 6.32
N ILE A 224 5.05 -7.71 7.52
CA ILE A 224 5.52 -7.04 8.74
C ILE A 224 7.01 -6.66 8.65
N LYS A 225 7.81 -7.39 7.88
CA LYS A 225 9.23 -7.07 7.63
C LYS A 225 9.41 -5.72 6.92
N ASN A 226 8.43 -5.29 6.13
CA ASN A 226 8.38 -3.98 5.51
C ASN A 226 7.79 -2.95 6.47
N SER A 227 8.40 -2.76 7.63
CA SER A 227 7.87 -1.95 8.73
C SER A 227 7.46 -0.54 8.33
N ASN A 228 8.14 0.09 7.37
CA ASN A 228 7.79 1.42 6.89
C ASN A 228 6.45 1.44 6.15
N ASP A 229 6.15 0.41 5.37
CA ASP A 229 4.88 0.33 4.66
C ASP A 229 3.74 -0.02 5.61
N VAL A 230 3.98 -0.92 6.58
CA VAL A 230 3.02 -1.17 7.67
C VAL A 230 2.70 0.11 8.43
N LYS A 231 3.72 0.89 8.81
CA LYS A 231 3.55 2.19 9.50
C LYS A 231 2.73 3.19 8.66
N LYS A 232 2.94 3.24 7.34
CA LYS A 232 2.12 4.05 6.42
C LYS A 232 0.67 3.62 6.43
N LEU A 233 0.40 2.30 6.30
CA LEU A 233 -0.97 1.80 6.33
C LEU A 233 -1.68 2.16 7.65
N ILE A 234 -0.97 2.07 8.79
CA ILE A 234 -1.53 2.50 10.09
C ILE A 234 -1.81 4.00 10.09
N MET A 235 -0.91 4.83 9.56
CA MET A 235 -1.13 6.28 9.47
C MET A 235 -2.29 6.64 8.55
N ASP A 236 -2.47 5.92 7.44
CA ASP A 236 -3.51 6.20 6.45
C ASP A 236 -4.87 5.68 6.93
N TYR A 237 -4.93 4.47 7.45
CA TYR A 237 -6.19 3.76 7.74
C TYR A 237 -6.46 3.54 9.24
N GLY A 238 -5.57 3.96 10.11
CA GLY A 238 -5.71 3.87 11.56
C GLY A 238 -5.23 2.55 12.16
N THR A 239 -5.50 1.42 11.52
CA THR A 239 -5.21 0.10 12.07
C THR A 239 -4.95 -0.91 10.94
N VAL A 240 -4.11 -1.91 11.20
CA VAL A 240 -3.93 -3.08 10.33
C VAL A 240 -4.11 -4.36 11.15
N ALA A 241 -4.72 -5.37 10.56
CA ALA A 241 -4.84 -6.70 11.17
C ALA A 241 -3.60 -7.54 10.87
N SER A 242 -3.15 -8.33 11.85
CA SER A 242 -2.03 -9.27 11.69
C SER A 242 -2.24 -10.47 12.61
N GLY A 243 -1.27 -11.36 12.64
CA GLY A 243 -1.24 -12.50 13.55
C GLY A 243 0.07 -12.56 14.33
N PHE A 244 0.08 -13.24 15.47
CA PHE A 244 1.30 -13.57 16.20
C PHE A 244 1.07 -14.79 17.10
N ASN A 245 2.11 -15.32 17.70
CA ASN A 245 1.97 -16.37 18.72
C ASN A 245 1.79 -15.72 20.09
N MET A 246 0.61 -15.86 20.67
CA MET A 246 0.35 -15.37 22.03
C MET A 246 0.57 -16.48 23.04
N ASP A 247 1.55 -16.26 23.92
CA ASP A 247 1.86 -17.10 25.06
C ASP A 247 2.22 -16.18 26.24
N VAL A 248 1.42 -16.20 27.29
CA VAL A 248 1.54 -15.27 28.42
C VAL A 248 2.89 -15.35 29.16
N ARG A 249 3.64 -16.45 28.99
CA ARG A 249 5.01 -16.59 29.55
C ARG A 249 5.98 -15.55 29.03
N TYR A 250 5.76 -15.01 27.83
CA TYR A 250 6.60 -13.97 27.21
C TYR A 250 6.08 -12.54 27.45
N TYR A 251 4.96 -12.40 28.20
CA TYR A 251 4.35 -11.10 28.48
C TYR A 251 4.86 -10.50 29.80
N ASN A 252 5.26 -9.24 29.75
CA ASN A 252 5.63 -8.46 30.93
C ASN A 252 4.43 -7.64 31.43
N TYR A 253 3.80 -8.05 32.50
CA TYR A 253 2.61 -7.39 33.06
C TYR A 253 2.85 -5.94 33.49
N LYS A 254 4.08 -5.59 33.91
CA LYS A 254 4.42 -4.24 34.36
C LYS A 254 4.60 -3.27 33.20
N THR A 255 5.33 -3.66 32.18
CA THR A 255 5.68 -2.81 31.01
C THR A 255 4.77 -3.03 29.83
N LYS A 256 3.97 -4.11 29.84
CA LYS A 256 3.14 -4.58 28.72
C LYS A 256 3.95 -5.00 27.48
N GLY A 257 5.25 -5.28 27.65
CA GLY A 257 6.13 -5.75 26.59
C GLY A 257 5.96 -7.24 26.33
N TYR A 258 6.01 -7.65 25.07
CA TYR A 258 5.90 -9.03 24.62
C TYR A 258 7.00 -9.37 23.63
N TYR A 259 7.72 -10.47 23.86
CA TYR A 259 8.76 -10.96 22.96
C TYR A 259 8.86 -12.48 23.00
N ASN A 260 8.31 -13.15 22.00
CA ASN A 260 8.46 -14.58 21.79
C ASN A 260 9.61 -14.85 20.81
N TYR A 261 10.62 -15.56 21.29
CA TYR A 261 11.84 -15.88 20.55
C TYR A 261 11.97 -17.37 20.19
N ASP A 262 10.95 -18.18 20.49
CA ASP A 262 10.99 -19.63 20.31
C ASP A 262 10.02 -20.13 19.22
N ASN A 263 8.92 -19.43 18.96
CA ASN A 263 7.89 -19.88 18.03
C ASN A 263 7.74 -18.92 16.83
N THR A 264 7.73 -19.46 15.64
CA THR A 264 7.55 -18.75 14.36
C THR A 264 6.13 -18.82 13.81
N SER A 265 5.27 -19.73 14.31
CA SER A 265 3.87 -19.85 13.90
C SER A 265 2.98 -18.94 14.72
N SER A 266 1.86 -18.54 14.15
CA SER A 266 0.86 -17.67 14.77
C SER A 266 -0.32 -18.48 15.28
N ASN A 267 -0.84 -18.13 16.47
CA ASN A 267 -2.04 -18.74 17.05
C ASN A 267 -3.13 -17.71 17.40
N HIS A 268 -2.84 -16.42 17.29
CA HIS A 268 -3.74 -15.34 17.68
C HIS A 268 -3.72 -14.20 16.68
N ALA A 269 -4.90 -13.69 16.30
CA ALA A 269 -5.04 -12.50 15.46
C ALA A 269 -5.19 -11.24 16.32
N ILE A 270 -4.56 -10.15 15.87
CA ILE A 270 -4.51 -8.87 16.57
C ILE A 270 -4.62 -7.69 15.60
N ALA A 271 -4.93 -6.53 16.16
CA ALA A 271 -4.94 -5.29 15.42
C ALA A 271 -3.74 -4.40 15.83
N ILE A 272 -2.86 -4.04 14.89
CA ILE A 272 -1.74 -3.14 15.15
C ILE A 272 -2.24 -1.71 14.98
N VAL A 273 -2.19 -0.92 16.07
CA VAL A 273 -2.73 0.44 16.14
C VAL A 273 -1.65 1.51 16.25
N GLY A 274 -0.37 1.11 16.28
CA GLY A 274 0.74 2.05 16.42
C GLY A 274 2.08 1.37 16.58
N TRP A 275 3.09 2.15 16.94
CA TRP A 275 4.46 1.70 17.18
C TRP A 275 5.27 2.71 18.01
N ASP A 276 6.37 2.23 18.58
CA ASP A 276 7.43 3.05 19.16
C ASP A 276 8.79 2.45 18.83
N ASP A 277 9.58 3.13 17.97
CA ASP A 277 10.93 2.71 17.57
C ASP A 277 11.94 2.77 18.72
N ASN A 278 11.58 3.45 19.81
CA ASN A 278 12.43 3.60 21.00
C ASN A 278 11.95 2.75 22.19
N TYR A 279 10.97 1.88 22.01
CA TYR A 279 10.49 1.00 23.08
C TYR A 279 11.65 0.14 23.59
N ALA A 280 12.04 0.36 24.86
CA ALA A 280 13.29 -0.15 25.39
C ALA A 280 13.32 -1.68 25.49
N VAL A 281 14.47 -2.28 25.18
CA VAL A 281 14.68 -3.74 25.26
C VAL A 281 14.47 -4.30 26.68
N ASP A 282 14.71 -3.50 27.71
CA ASP A 282 14.52 -3.89 29.13
C ASP A 282 13.02 -4.03 29.51
N ASN A 283 12.11 -3.52 28.68
CA ASN A 283 10.67 -3.66 28.90
C ASN A 283 10.15 -5.07 28.61
N PHE A 284 10.93 -5.92 27.94
CA PHE A 284 10.53 -7.29 27.65
C PHE A 284 10.96 -8.23 28.79
N THR A 285 10.23 -9.32 29.02
CA THR A 285 10.54 -10.30 30.08
C THR A 285 11.55 -11.36 29.59
N GLY A 286 12.03 -12.21 30.53
CA GLY A 286 12.90 -13.33 30.23
C GLY A 286 14.39 -12.97 30.15
N THR A 287 15.21 -14.02 30.06
CA THR A 287 16.68 -13.94 29.98
C THR A 287 17.18 -13.56 28.59
N LYS A 288 16.37 -13.86 27.56
CA LYS A 288 16.64 -13.54 26.17
C LYS A 288 15.84 -12.28 25.79
N LYS A 289 16.55 -11.25 25.38
CA LYS A 289 15.99 -9.94 25.03
C LYS A 289 16.10 -9.69 23.54
N PRO A 290 15.23 -8.82 22.95
CA PRO A 290 15.47 -8.31 21.59
C PRO A 290 16.85 -7.65 21.48
N SER A 291 17.46 -7.68 20.31
CA SER A 291 18.78 -7.08 20.07
C SER A 291 18.70 -5.55 19.89
N LYS A 292 17.50 -5.02 19.60
CA LYS A 292 17.24 -3.61 19.32
C LYS A 292 15.95 -3.14 20.00
N PRO A 293 15.86 -1.84 20.33
CA PRO A 293 14.61 -1.24 20.75
C PRO A 293 13.59 -1.24 19.60
N GLY A 294 12.32 -1.12 19.96
CA GLY A 294 11.21 -0.97 19.04
C GLY A 294 10.15 -2.03 19.20
N ALA A 295 8.89 -1.59 19.13
CA ALA A 295 7.74 -2.46 19.27
C ALA A 295 6.52 -1.94 18.51
N TRP A 296 5.66 -2.84 18.09
CA TRP A 296 4.30 -2.58 17.63
C TRP A 296 3.37 -2.41 18.82
N LEU A 297 2.51 -1.40 18.79
CA LEU A 297 1.40 -1.25 19.70
C LEU A 297 0.21 -2.03 19.18
N VAL A 298 -0.21 -3.05 19.91
CA VAL A 298 -1.23 -4.01 19.51
C VAL A 298 -2.47 -3.84 20.38
N LYS A 299 -3.65 -3.78 19.74
CA LYS A 299 -4.98 -3.90 20.36
C LYS A 299 -5.37 -5.38 20.35
N ASN A 300 -5.70 -5.89 21.53
CA ASN A 300 -6.19 -7.26 21.75
C ASN A 300 -7.72 -7.30 21.72
N SER A 301 -8.29 -8.50 21.79
CA SER A 301 -9.72 -8.80 21.80
C SER A 301 -10.20 -9.57 23.04
N TRP A 302 -9.57 -9.33 24.20
CA TRP A 302 -9.91 -10.00 25.46
C TRP A 302 -10.61 -9.10 26.49
N GLY A 303 -11.16 -7.97 26.02
CA GLY A 303 -11.82 -6.96 26.85
C GLY A 303 -10.85 -6.03 27.57
N GLU A 304 -11.38 -4.95 28.09
CA GLU A 304 -10.59 -3.90 28.77
C GLU A 304 -9.88 -4.42 30.06
N GLY A 305 -10.42 -5.46 30.67
CA GLY A 305 -9.91 -6.03 31.92
C GLY A 305 -8.74 -7.01 31.74
N ASN A 306 -8.42 -7.44 30.51
CA ASN A 306 -7.43 -8.50 30.30
C ASN A 306 -6.55 -8.22 29.09
N ILE A 307 -5.35 -7.71 29.35
CA ILE A 307 -4.33 -7.37 28.33
C ILE A 307 -4.95 -6.62 27.12
N PRO A 308 -5.61 -5.47 27.35
CA PRO A 308 -6.30 -4.76 26.27
C PRO A 308 -5.34 -4.26 25.18
N TYR A 309 -4.11 -3.88 25.57
CA TYR A 309 -3.04 -3.44 24.68
C TYR A 309 -1.70 -4.00 25.16
N LEU A 310 -0.84 -4.34 24.19
CA LEU A 310 0.51 -4.81 24.48
C LEU A 310 1.51 -4.27 23.43
N TRP A 311 2.78 -4.27 23.79
CA TRP A 311 3.90 -3.87 22.94
C TRP A 311 4.64 -5.11 22.44
N VAL A 312 4.47 -5.49 21.19
CA VAL A 312 5.12 -6.66 20.60
C VAL A 312 6.42 -6.22 19.92
N SER A 313 7.55 -6.81 20.34
CA SER A 313 8.86 -6.49 19.77
C SER A 313 8.86 -6.64 18.25
N TYR A 314 9.56 -5.77 17.52
CA TYR A 314 9.82 -5.95 16.09
C TYR A 314 10.61 -7.22 15.78
N GLU A 315 11.34 -7.77 16.75
CA GLU A 315 12.13 -8.99 16.64
C GLU A 315 11.38 -10.24 17.14
N ASP A 316 10.11 -10.13 17.52
CA ASP A 316 9.27 -11.29 17.82
C ASP A 316 9.18 -12.20 16.58
N LEU A 317 9.54 -13.48 16.77
CA LEU A 317 9.69 -14.41 15.65
C LEU A 317 8.37 -14.70 14.94
N SER A 318 7.28 -14.71 15.69
CA SER A 318 5.96 -15.05 15.13
C SER A 318 5.37 -13.90 14.32
N ILE A 319 5.32 -12.68 14.87
CA ILE A 319 4.77 -11.52 14.17
C ILE A 319 5.64 -11.13 12.97
N SER A 320 6.96 -11.20 13.09
CA SER A 320 7.88 -10.85 12.00
C SER A 320 7.74 -11.77 10.78
N ASN A 321 7.10 -12.91 10.94
CA ASN A 321 6.81 -13.86 9.88
C ASN A 321 5.38 -13.77 9.34
N GLN A 322 4.63 -12.71 9.69
CA GLN A 322 3.26 -12.46 9.24
C GLN A 322 3.17 -11.32 8.24
N ASP A 323 1.98 -11.21 7.62
CA ASP A 323 1.57 -10.04 6.87
C ASP A 323 0.64 -9.17 7.71
N ALA A 324 0.65 -7.87 7.44
CA ALA A 324 -0.31 -6.91 7.93
C ALA A 324 -1.32 -6.59 6.83
N ILE A 325 -2.60 -6.57 7.15
CA ILE A 325 -3.67 -6.28 6.20
C ILE A 325 -4.45 -5.04 6.67
N ALA A 326 -4.48 -4.00 5.84
CA ALA A 326 -5.40 -2.89 6.01
C ALA A 326 -6.71 -3.23 5.29
N PHE A 327 -7.83 -3.16 6.02
CA PHE A 327 -9.19 -3.32 5.50
C PHE A 327 -9.80 -1.93 5.28
N VAL A 328 -9.90 -1.49 4.03
CA VAL A 328 -10.41 -0.16 3.69
C VAL A 328 -11.88 -0.27 3.29
N MET A 329 -12.76 0.25 4.13
CA MET A 329 -14.20 0.14 3.97
C MET A 329 -14.83 1.48 3.58
N GLU A 330 -15.96 1.41 2.89
CA GLU A 330 -16.91 2.51 2.64
C GLU A 330 -18.30 2.13 3.17
N PRO A 331 -19.21 3.10 3.45
CA PRO A 331 -20.59 2.81 3.77
C PRO A 331 -21.27 1.93 2.70
N ALA A 332 -22.22 1.10 3.10
CA ALA A 332 -22.84 0.08 2.23
C ALA A 332 -23.77 0.66 1.15
N ASP A 333 -24.01 1.98 1.13
CA ASP A 333 -24.79 2.67 0.10
C ASP A 333 -23.95 3.11 -1.12
N ASN A 334 -22.75 2.57 -1.27
CA ASN A 334 -21.83 2.92 -2.35
C ASN A 334 -22.18 2.32 -3.72
N TYR A 335 -22.80 1.13 -3.75
CA TYR A 335 -23.30 0.45 -4.95
C TYR A 335 -24.55 -0.37 -4.61
N ASP A 336 -25.47 -0.51 -5.61
CA ASP A 336 -26.70 -1.28 -5.41
C ASP A 336 -26.47 -2.80 -5.51
N ASN A 337 -25.56 -3.25 -6.39
CA ASN A 337 -25.37 -4.67 -6.71
C ASN A 337 -23.89 -5.05 -6.77
N ASN A 338 -23.60 -6.29 -6.35
CA ASN A 338 -22.30 -6.95 -6.46
C ASN A 338 -22.41 -8.21 -7.33
N TYR A 339 -21.91 -8.15 -8.55
CA TYR A 339 -21.80 -9.29 -9.44
C TYR A 339 -20.51 -10.04 -9.14
N GLN A 340 -20.62 -11.29 -8.74
CA GLN A 340 -19.53 -12.14 -8.27
C GLN A 340 -19.83 -13.61 -8.50
N TYR A 341 -18.81 -14.45 -8.64
CA TYR A 341 -18.91 -15.92 -8.68
C TYR A 341 -17.97 -16.59 -7.68
N ASP A 342 -17.22 -15.80 -6.89
CA ASP A 342 -16.22 -16.24 -5.95
C ASP A 342 -16.76 -16.23 -4.51
N GLY A 343 -17.73 -17.10 -4.25
CA GLY A 343 -18.47 -17.19 -2.97
C GLY A 343 -17.80 -18.00 -1.89
N THR A 344 -16.80 -18.82 -2.19
CA THR A 344 -15.96 -19.49 -1.21
C THR A 344 -14.82 -18.58 -0.74
N PHE A 345 -14.21 -18.88 0.41
CA PHE A 345 -13.10 -18.09 0.94
C PHE A 345 -11.76 -18.82 0.79
N SER A 346 -11.67 -19.73 -0.18
CA SER A 346 -10.46 -20.49 -0.43
C SER A 346 -9.27 -19.59 -0.82
N PRO A 347 -8.07 -19.79 -0.26
CA PRO A 347 -6.88 -18.96 -0.52
C PRO A 347 -6.06 -19.45 -1.72
N TYR A 348 -6.70 -20.10 -2.68
CA TYR A 348 -5.98 -20.55 -3.88
C TYR A 348 -5.58 -19.37 -4.76
N TYR A 349 -4.55 -19.56 -5.57
CA TYR A 349 -4.09 -18.55 -6.51
C TYR A 349 -3.60 -19.19 -7.81
N GLY A 350 -3.76 -18.44 -8.88
CA GLY A 350 -3.21 -18.74 -10.20
C GLY A 350 -2.08 -17.78 -10.54
N THR A 351 -1.24 -18.18 -11.50
CA THR A 351 -0.18 -17.33 -12.03
C THR A 351 -0.33 -17.27 -13.55
N ILE A 352 -0.26 -16.06 -14.10
CA ILE A 352 -0.26 -15.79 -15.54
C ILE A 352 1.02 -15.08 -15.93
N ASN A 353 1.43 -15.24 -17.19
CA ASN A 353 2.60 -14.55 -17.71
C ASN A 353 2.39 -13.04 -17.70
N ASN A 354 3.49 -12.29 -17.70
CA ASN A 354 3.47 -10.85 -17.82
C ASN A 354 2.69 -10.41 -19.07
N GLY A 355 1.64 -9.57 -18.86
CA GLY A 355 0.71 -9.15 -19.92
C GLY A 355 -0.41 -10.14 -20.23
N GLY A 356 -0.52 -11.24 -19.47
CA GLY A 356 -1.64 -12.19 -19.58
C GLY A 356 -2.96 -11.61 -19.08
N LYS A 357 -4.06 -12.29 -19.40
CA LYS A 357 -5.42 -11.79 -19.13
C LYS A 357 -6.22 -12.76 -18.27
N ILE A 358 -7.07 -12.19 -17.42
CA ILE A 358 -8.16 -12.88 -16.72
C ILE A 358 -9.47 -12.16 -16.98
N ALA A 359 -10.57 -12.88 -16.99
CA ALA A 359 -11.89 -12.31 -17.23
C ALA A 359 -13.01 -13.06 -16.51
N ASN A 360 -14.04 -12.33 -16.08
CA ASN A 360 -15.32 -12.92 -15.71
C ASN A 360 -16.44 -12.36 -16.61
N VAL A 361 -17.44 -13.18 -16.89
CA VAL A 361 -18.61 -12.84 -17.74
C VAL A 361 -19.87 -12.90 -16.89
N TYR A 362 -20.60 -11.80 -16.81
CA TYR A 362 -21.82 -11.67 -16.04
C TYR A 362 -23.03 -11.43 -16.94
N ALA A 363 -24.23 -11.75 -16.44
CA ALA A 363 -25.49 -11.37 -17.04
C ALA A 363 -26.20 -10.33 -16.17
N ALA A 364 -26.56 -9.19 -16.71
CA ALA A 364 -27.29 -8.15 -15.99
C ALA A 364 -28.68 -8.67 -15.60
N LYS A 365 -29.01 -8.66 -14.30
CA LYS A 365 -30.27 -9.27 -13.82
C LYS A 365 -30.89 -8.54 -12.63
N ALA A 366 -30.23 -7.59 -12.01
CA ALA A 366 -30.72 -6.89 -10.83
C ALA A 366 -31.91 -5.98 -11.15
N SER A 367 -31.86 -5.21 -12.24
CA SER A 367 -32.90 -4.29 -12.64
C SER A 367 -33.11 -4.28 -14.17
N ALA A 368 -34.08 -3.49 -14.65
CA ALA A 368 -34.34 -3.35 -16.07
C ALA A 368 -33.14 -2.75 -16.83
N LYS A 369 -32.44 -1.85 -16.18
CA LYS A 369 -31.20 -1.21 -16.67
C LYS A 369 -30.28 -0.94 -15.52
N GLU A 370 -29.00 -1.21 -15.71
CA GLU A 370 -27.95 -1.01 -14.73
C GLU A 370 -26.79 -0.19 -15.31
N GLU A 371 -26.10 0.57 -14.47
CA GLU A 371 -24.87 1.24 -14.84
C GLU A 371 -23.70 0.56 -14.08
N ILE A 372 -22.70 0.08 -14.83
CA ILE A 372 -21.49 -0.50 -14.27
C ILE A 372 -20.62 0.64 -13.73
N LYS A 373 -20.38 0.64 -12.42
CA LYS A 373 -19.70 1.73 -11.68
C LYS A 373 -18.25 1.42 -11.36
N ALA A 374 -17.98 0.16 -11.03
CA ALA A 374 -16.65 -0.28 -10.64
C ALA A 374 -16.48 -1.77 -10.90
N THR A 375 -15.23 -2.20 -10.91
CA THR A 375 -14.84 -3.61 -10.90
C THR A 375 -13.79 -3.85 -9.84
N ALA A 376 -13.66 -5.08 -9.36
CA ALA A 376 -12.65 -5.42 -8.37
C ALA A 376 -11.87 -6.67 -8.74
N ILE A 377 -10.65 -6.75 -8.21
CA ILE A 377 -9.72 -7.86 -8.42
C ILE A 377 -8.94 -8.15 -7.14
N SER A 378 -8.64 -9.43 -6.88
CA SER A 378 -7.75 -9.85 -5.80
C SER A 378 -6.40 -10.32 -6.35
N LEU A 379 -5.32 -9.63 -5.97
CA LEU A 379 -3.95 -9.87 -6.43
C LEU A 379 -3.07 -10.43 -5.32
N LYS A 380 -2.30 -11.47 -5.62
CA LYS A 380 -1.27 -12.00 -4.73
C LYS A 380 0.09 -11.34 -4.98
N SER A 381 0.36 -10.88 -6.21
CA SER A 381 1.54 -10.07 -6.54
C SER A 381 1.33 -8.60 -6.16
N ASP A 382 2.42 -7.93 -5.77
CA ASP A 382 2.54 -6.49 -5.63
C ASP A 382 2.98 -5.82 -6.94
N ASN A 383 2.94 -4.48 -7.01
CA ASN A 383 3.42 -3.68 -8.15
C ASN A 383 2.84 -4.05 -9.53
N VAL A 384 1.60 -4.52 -9.57
CA VAL A 384 0.93 -4.95 -10.80
C VAL A 384 0.35 -3.76 -11.56
N ARG A 385 0.73 -3.60 -12.81
CA ARG A 385 0.05 -2.73 -13.77
C ARG A 385 -1.16 -3.46 -14.33
N TYR A 386 -2.28 -2.78 -14.42
CA TYR A 386 -3.49 -3.34 -14.99
C TYR A 386 -4.05 -2.48 -16.12
N SER A 387 -4.71 -3.13 -17.06
CA SER A 387 -5.55 -2.53 -18.08
C SER A 387 -6.90 -3.26 -18.11
N ILE A 388 -8.00 -2.52 -18.01
CA ILE A 388 -9.36 -3.06 -17.91
C ILE A 388 -10.15 -2.66 -19.14
N GLN A 389 -10.75 -3.65 -19.81
CA GLN A 389 -11.74 -3.45 -20.86
C GLN A 389 -13.03 -4.20 -20.51
N ILE A 390 -14.15 -3.65 -20.91
CA ILE A 390 -15.47 -4.26 -20.74
C ILE A 390 -16.05 -4.50 -22.14
N TYR A 391 -16.56 -5.70 -22.36
CA TYR A 391 -17.21 -6.05 -23.62
C TYR A 391 -18.67 -6.46 -23.37
N LYS A 392 -19.59 -5.92 -24.16
CA LYS A 392 -21.01 -6.23 -24.11
C LYS A 392 -21.32 -7.40 -25.04
N ASN A 393 -22.09 -8.36 -24.54
CA ASN A 393 -22.56 -9.54 -25.27
C ASN A 393 -21.42 -10.37 -25.93
N PRO A 394 -20.38 -10.79 -25.15
CA PRO A 394 -19.33 -11.65 -25.68
C PRO A 394 -19.86 -13.05 -25.98
N ASP A 395 -19.17 -13.76 -26.89
CA ASP A 395 -19.43 -15.18 -27.17
C ASP A 395 -19.08 -16.04 -25.94
N ALA A 396 -19.60 -17.24 -25.86
CA ALA A 396 -19.53 -18.09 -24.68
C ALA A 396 -18.10 -18.59 -24.35
N ASP A 397 -17.19 -18.57 -25.31
CA ASP A 397 -15.82 -19.08 -25.19
C ASP A 397 -14.74 -17.99 -25.35
N ASN A 398 -15.15 -16.76 -25.66
CA ASN A 398 -14.22 -15.64 -25.82
C ASN A 398 -14.75 -14.36 -25.17
N PRO A 399 -14.26 -14.02 -23.96
CA PRO A 399 -14.71 -12.83 -23.24
C PRO A 399 -14.36 -11.50 -23.94
N GLU A 400 -13.55 -11.46 -24.98
CA GLU A 400 -13.18 -10.26 -25.73
C GLU A 400 -13.93 -10.11 -27.08
N SER A 401 -14.82 -11.05 -27.43
CA SER A 401 -15.52 -11.04 -28.74
C SER A 401 -16.68 -10.04 -28.81
N GLY A 402 -17.14 -9.52 -27.68
CA GLY A 402 -18.25 -8.57 -27.60
C GLY A 402 -17.92 -7.15 -28.06
N GLU A 403 -18.92 -6.27 -28.00
CA GLU A 403 -18.74 -4.84 -28.26
C GLU A 403 -17.98 -4.17 -27.11
N ALA A 404 -16.85 -3.53 -27.42
CA ALA A 404 -16.07 -2.81 -26.40
C ALA A 404 -16.85 -1.61 -25.87
N MET A 405 -17.13 -1.58 -24.55
CA MET A 405 -17.89 -0.51 -23.91
C MET A 405 -17.02 0.69 -23.52
N LEU A 406 -15.70 0.49 -23.35
CA LEU A 406 -14.75 1.57 -23.08
C LEU A 406 -14.02 1.96 -24.35
N ALA A 407 -14.09 3.24 -24.73
CA ALA A 407 -13.37 3.77 -25.89
C ALA A 407 -11.84 3.67 -25.70
N THR A 408 -11.36 3.70 -24.45
CA THR A 408 -9.98 3.48 -24.05
C THR A 408 -10.03 2.65 -22.76
N PRO A 409 -9.24 1.57 -22.66
CA PRO A 409 -9.15 0.78 -21.44
C PRO A 409 -8.79 1.63 -20.23
N VAL A 410 -9.37 1.32 -19.08
CA VAL A 410 -8.96 1.93 -17.80
C VAL A 410 -7.65 1.29 -17.35
N THR A 411 -6.62 2.10 -17.17
CA THR A 411 -5.30 1.63 -16.76
C THR A 411 -4.90 2.18 -15.39
N GLY A 412 -4.09 1.42 -14.69
CA GLY A 412 -3.54 1.83 -13.41
C GLY A 412 -2.47 0.87 -12.92
N GLN A 413 -2.10 1.05 -11.66
CA GLN A 413 -1.07 0.25 -11.03
C GLN A 413 -1.38 0.06 -9.55
N THR A 414 -1.13 -1.15 -9.03
CA THR A 414 -1.14 -1.45 -7.60
C THR A 414 0.25 -1.31 -7.01
N THR A 415 0.34 -0.94 -5.73
CA THR A 415 1.62 -0.89 -5.00
C THR A 415 1.80 -2.15 -4.16
N TYR A 416 0.71 -2.67 -3.61
CA TYR A 416 0.71 -3.82 -2.71
C TYR A 416 -0.13 -4.96 -3.29
N ALA A 417 0.07 -6.17 -2.82
CA ALA A 417 -0.90 -7.24 -3.00
C ALA A 417 -2.21 -6.91 -2.27
N GLY A 418 -3.28 -7.64 -2.56
CA GLY A 418 -4.56 -7.49 -1.86
C GLY A 418 -5.76 -7.35 -2.79
N TYR A 419 -6.83 -6.78 -2.27
CA TYR A 419 -8.09 -6.57 -2.97
C TYR A 419 -8.22 -5.10 -3.40
N TYR A 420 -8.64 -4.88 -4.65
CA TYR A 420 -8.70 -3.56 -5.26
C TYR A 420 -10.03 -3.35 -5.95
N THR A 421 -10.78 -2.31 -5.58
CA THR A 421 -11.92 -1.79 -6.33
C THR A 421 -11.48 -0.62 -7.20
N ILE A 422 -11.69 -0.73 -8.50
CA ILE A 422 -11.32 0.25 -9.50
C ILE A 422 -12.60 0.88 -10.06
N LYS A 423 -12.77 2.18 -9.85
CA LYS A 423 -13.90 2.95 -10.39
C LYS A 423 -13.79 3.05 -11.91
N LEU A 424 -14.91 2.95 -12.58
CA LEU A 424 -15.03 3.01 -14.03
C LEU A 424 -15.68 4.33 -14.47
N PRO A 425 -15.50 4.77 -15.72
CA PRO A 425 -16.19 5.94 -16.26
C PRO A 425 -17.72 5.75 -16.24
N SER A 426 -18.46 6.83 -16.04
CA SER A 426 -19.93 6.80 -16.12
C SER A 426 -20.44 6.50 -17.53
N GLY A 427 -21.68 6.01 -17.62
CA GLY A 427 -22.38 5.74 -18.88
C GLY A 427 -22.21 4.31 -19.41
N LEU A 428 -21.57 3.41 -18.66
CA LEU A 428 -21.46 2.00 -19.02
C LEU A 428 -22.75 1.25 -18.66
N CYS A 429 -23.77 1.38 -19.51
CA CYS A 429 -25.09 0.84 -19.24
C CYS A 429 -25.32 -0.53 -19.90
N VAL A 430 -25.96 -1.43 -19.16
CA VAL A 430 -26.44 -2.73 -19.61
C VAL A 430 -27.92 -2.87 -19.31
N ASP A 431 -28.67 -3.49 -20.22
CA ASP A 431 -30.09 -3.79 -20.04
C ASP A 431 -30.23 -5.21 -19.48
N LYS A 432 -31.35 -5.48 -18.82
CA LYS A 432 -31.63 -6.81 -18.26
C LYS A 432 -31.50 -7.91 -19.31
N GLY A 433 -30.65 -8.87 -19.05
CA GLY A 433 -30.37 -9.99 -19.97
C GLY A 433 -29.11 -9.79 -20.81
N ASP A 434 -28.56 -8.58 -20.90
CA ASP A 434 -27.27 -8.38 -21.54
C ASP A 434 -26.21 -9.16 -20.81
N LYS A 435 -25.30 -9.80 -21.54
CA LYS A 435 -24.05 -10.31 -20.96
C LYS A 435 -22.98 -9.23 -21.08
N TYR A 436 -22.06 -9.22 -20.15
CA TYR A 436 -20.87 -8.38 -20.23
C TYR A 436 -19.67 -9.07 -19.57
N SER A 437 -18.53 -8.94 -20.19
CA SER A 437 -17.27 -9.40 -19.65
C SER A 437 -16.46 -8.25 -19.09
N VAL A 438 -15.70 -8.52 -18.03
CA VAL A 438 -14.65 -7.63 -17.52
C VAL A 438 -13.34 -8.34 -17.72
N VAL A 439 -12.47 -7.76 -18.55
CA VAL A 439 -11.18 -8.34 -18.92
C VAL A 439 -10.06 -7.49 -18.31
N TYR A 440 -9.25 -8.10 -17.46
CA TYR A 440 -8.04 -7.55 -16.91
C TYR A 440 -6.83 -8.06 -17.67
N THR A 441 -6.01 -7.16 -18.21
CA THR A 441 -4.64 -7.47 -18.64
C THR A 441 -3.72 -7.08 -17.50
N LEU A 442 -2.90 -8.00 -17.01
CA LEU A 442 -2.05 -7.82 -15.84
C LEU A 442 -0.58 -7.92 -16.22
N ALA A 443 0.23 -6.98 -15.77
CA ALA A 443 1.65 -6.95 -16.04
C ALA A 443 2.44 -6.52 -14.80
N ASP A 444 3.54 -7.20 -14.51
CA ASP A 444 4.50 -6.79 -13.50
C ASP A 444 5.44 -5.72 -14.06
N GLN A 445 6.00 -4.86 -13.21
CA GLN A 445 6.93 -3.80 -13.63
C GLN A 445 8.29 -4.34 -14.08
N ASP A 446 8.71 -5.45 -13.53
CA ASP A 446 9.99 -6.11 -13.78
C ASP A 446 9.87 -7.28 -14.76
N ASP A 447 8.79 -7.33 -15.52
CA ASP A 447 8.47 -8.37 -16.52
C ASP A 447 8.35 -9.80 -15.95
N LYS A 448 7.89 -9.91 -14.69
CA LYS A 448 7.62 -11.20 -14.03
C LYS A 448 6.20 -11.66 -14.28
N ASP A 449 5.96 -12.93 -14.02
CA ASP A 449 4.61 -13.49 -13.98
C ASP A 449 3.80 -12.87 -12.83
N VAL A 450 2.50 -12.71 -13.05
CA VAL A 450 1.59 -12.11 -12.08
C VAL A 450 0.73 -13.19 -11.45
N SER A 451 0.73 -13.22 -10.10
CA SER A 451 -0.15 -14.10 -9.32
C SER A 451 -1.41 -13.36 -8.86
N TYR A 452 -2.56 -14.00 -9.04
CA TYR A 452 -3.88 -13.48 -8.66
C TYR A 452 -4.65 -14.53 -7.84
N PHE A 453 -5.51 -14.09 -6.93
CA PHE A 453 -6.32 -15.03 -6.16
C PHE A 453 -7.49 -15.57 -6.98
N LEU A 454 -7.77 -16.84 -6.78
CA LEU A 454 -8.93 -17.54 -7.34
C LEU A 454 -9.54 -18.46 -6.29
N GLU A 455 -10.73 -18.92 -6.54
CA GLU A 455 -11.31 -20.01 -5.76
C GLU A 455 -11.28 -21.34 -6.50
N GLN A 456 -11.33 -22.41 -5.75
CA GLN A 456 -11.38 -23.78 -6.25
C GLN A 456 -11.99 -24.69 -5.20
N THR A 457 -12.69 -25.73 -5.65
CA THR A 457 -13.21 -26.79 -4.77
C THR A 457 -12.06 -27.57 -4.11
N THR A 458 -12.12 -27.74 -2.80
CA THR A 458 -11.24 -28.65 -2.07
C THR A 458 -11.68 -30.09 -2.30
N SER A 459 -10.77 -30.97 -2.71
CA SER A 459 -11.08 -32.40 -2.77
C SER A 459 -11.15 -32.98 -1.36
N ALA A 460 -12.36 -33.12 -0.82
CA ALA A 460 -12.61 -33.65 0.53
C ALA A 460 -12.02 -35.05 0.78
N GLN A 461 -11.78 -35.84 -0.28
CA GLN A 461 -11.18 -37.19 -0.16
C GLN A 461 -9.66 -37.18 0.05
N LEU A 462 -8.99 -36.02 -0.12
CA LEU A 462 -7.53 -35.88 -0.06
C LEU A 462 -7.07 -34.81 0.94
N SER A 463 -8.00 -34.14 1.61
CA SER A 463 -7.69 -32.98 2.46
C SER A 463 -7.79 -33.34 3.95
N ASP A 464 -6.68 -33.11 4.66
CA ASP A 464 -6.65 -33.05 6.13
C ASP A 464 -7.00 -31.63 6.63
N ASP A 465 -7.49 -30.76 5.75
CA ASP A 465 -7.78 -29.35 6.04
C ASP A 465 -9.00 -29.24 6.95
N ILE A 466 -8.97 -28.29 7.87
CA ILE A 466 -10.09 -28.00 8.79
C ILE A 466 -11.24 -27.33 8.05
N ILE A 467 -10.91 -26.43 7.10
CA ILE A 467 -11.87 -25.69 6.30
C ILE A 467 -11.88 -26.27 4.88
N LEU A 468 -13.07 -26.58 4.41
CA LEU A 468 -13.31 -27.11 3.07
C LEU A 468 -14.11 -26.10 2.25
N TYR A 469 -13.93 -26.16 0.93
CA TYR A 469 -14.54 -25.26 -0.02
C TYR A 469 -15.22 -26.05 -1.15
N ASP A 470 -16.46 -25.70 -1.46
CA ASP A 470 -17.16 -26.14 -2.67
C ASP A 470 -17.39 -24.91 -3.55
N CYS A 471 -16.69 -24.82 -4.66
CA CYS A 471 -16.82 -23.79 -5.69
C CYS A 471 -17.80 -24.27 -6.75
N HIS A 472 -18.74 -23.42 -7.13
CA HIS A 472 -19.80 -23.73 -8.09
C HIS A 472 -19.79 -22.80 -9.32
N THR A 473 -18.61 -22.57 -9.91
CA THR A 473 -18.47 -21.79 -11.14
C THR A 473 -18.88 -22.62 -12.34
N GLU A 474 -19.79 -22.08 -13.16
CA GLU A 474 -20.27 -22.73 -14.39
C GLU A 474 -19.37 -22.40 -15.58
N GLN A 475 -19.47 -23.24 -16.61
CA GLN A 475 -18.80 -22.99 -17.89
C GLN A 475 -19.25 -21.66 -18.50
N GLY A 476 -18.27 -20.87 -18.99
CA GLY A 476 -18.49 -19.56 -19.58
C GLY A 476 -18.55 -18.40 -18.59
N GLN A 477 -18.28 -18.62 -17.31
CA GLN A 477 -18.32 -17.57 -16.28
C GLN A 477 -16.96 -16.95 -15.97
N SER A 478 -15.87 -17.74 -15.95
CA SER A 478 -14.55 -17.27 -15.58
C SER A 478 -13.46 -17.82 -16.49
N PHE A 479 -12.50 -16.98 -16.86
CA PHE A 479 -11.49 -17.28 -17.89
C PHE A 479 -10.10 -16.79 -17.48
N CYS A 480 -9.07 -17.49 -17.94
CA CYS A 480 -7.71 -16.98 -17.96
C CYS A 480 -7.03 -17.27 -19.31
N GLU A 481 -6.13 -16.39 -19.73
CA GLU A 481 -5.32 -16.57 -20.94
C GLU A 481 -4.13 -17.48 -20.64
N THR A 482 -3.89 -18.45 -21.52
CA THR A 482 -2.71 -19.34 -21.37
C THR A 482 -1.46 -18.67 -21.94
N GLY A 483 -0.45 -18.53 -21.12
CA GLY A 483 0.73 -17.73 -21.42
C GLY A 483 1.82 -18.35 -22.30
N TYR A 484 1.63 -19.49 -22.96
CA TYR A 484 2.65 -20.15 -23.75
C TYR A 484 2.61 -19.85 -25.27
N GLY A 485 2.34 -18.59 -25.62
CA GLY A 485 2.31 -18.15 -27.01
C GLY A 485 1.06 -18.61 -27.79
N LEU A 486 0.09 -19.15 -27.08
CA LEU A 486 -1.23 -19.49 -27.56
C LEU A 486 -2.19 -18.50 -26.93
N ASN A 487 -2.46 -17.39 -27.61
CA ASN A 487 -3.34 -16.33 -27.14
C ASN A 487 -4.83 -16.78 -27.21
N TYR A 488 -5.24 -17.71 -26.34
CA TYR A 488 -6.63 -18.10 -26.20
C TYR A 488 -7.00 -18.21 -24.71
N PHE A 489 -8.26 -17.91 -24.42
CA PHE A 489 -8.83 -18.05 -23.09
C PHE A 489 -9.15 -19.52 -22.79
N VAL A 490 -8.82 -19.94 -21.56
CA VAL A 490 -9.26 -21.20 -20.96
C VAL A 490 -10.39 -20.89 -20.01
N ASP A 491 -11.50 -21.60 -20.17
CA ASP A 491 -12.64 -21.52 -19.29
C ASP A 491 -12.36 -22.25 -17.96
N LEU A 492 -12.29 -21.48 -16.88
CA LEU A 492 -11.98 -21.95 -15.54
C LEU A 492 -13.14 -22.72 -14.90
N GLY A 493 -14.39 -22.46 -15.31
CA GLY A 493 -15.58 -23.18 -14.89
C GLY A 493 -15.71 -24.56 -15.52
N SER A 494 -14.89 -24.88 -16.54
CA SER A 494 -14.91 -26.16 -17.21
C SER A 494 -14.12 -27.23 -16.43
N GLY A 495 -14.64 -28.45 -16.40
CA GLY A 495 -13.92 -29.60 -15.82
C GLY A 495 -14.43 -30.10 -14.47
N LYS A 496 -13.68 -31.04 -13.87
CA LYS A 496 -14.09 -31.73 -12.64
C LYS A 496 -14.00 -30.85 -11.37
N TYR A 497 -13.09 -29.90 -11.37
CA TYR A 497 -12.84 -28.99 -10.24
C TYR A 497 -12.90 -27.56 -10.79
N PRO A 498 -14.10 -26.97 -10.82
CA PRO A 498 -14.28 -25.63 -11.33
C PRO A 498 -13.51 -24.61 -10.49
N MET A 499 -13.03 -23.58 -11.14
CA MET A 499 -12.28 -22.47 -10.54
C MET A 499 -12.92 -21.14 -10.95
N CYS A 500 -12.73 -20.10 -10.14
CA CYS A 500 -13.14 -18.75 -10.49
C CYS A 500 -12.05 -17.74 -10.12
N ALA A 501 -11.70 -16.87 -11.06
CA ALA A 501 -10.88 -15.70 -10.75
C ALA A 501 -11.67 -14.74 -9.84
N ARG A 502 -11.04 -14.21 -8.78
CA ARG A 502 -11.70 -13.25 -7.89
C ARG A 502 -11.78 -11.87 -8.51
N VAL A 503 -12.66 -11.77 -9.50
CA VAL A 503 -13.03 -10.53 -10.19
C VAL A 503 -14.50 -10.26 -9.93
N LYS A 504 -14.85 -9.02 -9.57
CA LYS A 504 -16.22 -8.60 -9.27
C LYS A 504 -16.62 -7.37 -10.08
N VAL A 505 -17.91 -7.13 -10.19
CA VAL A 505 -18.47 -5.93 -10.83
C VAL A 505 -19.55 -5.33 -9.93
N PHE A 506 -19.48 -4.02 -9.75
CA PHE A 506 -20.45 -3.27 -8.97
C PHE A 506 -21.29 -2.39 -9.90
N THR A 507 -22.62 -2.46 -9.75
CA THR A 507 -23.56 -1.70 -10.57
C THR A 507 -24.55 -0.92 -9.71
N ASP A 508 -25.06 0.17 -10.26
CA ASP A 508 -26.22 0.89 -9.74
C ASP A 508 -27.43 0.66 -10.64
N ASN A 509 -28.61 0.53 -10.02
CA ASN A 509 -29.87 0.41 -10.74
C ASN A 509 -30.26 1.76 -11.35
N VAL A 510 -30.46 1.79 -12.66
CA VAL A 510 -30.93 2.98 -13.35
C VAL A 510 -32.44 3.01 -13.25
N SER A 511 -32.99 3.93 -12.46
CA SER A 511 -34.45 4.09 -12.33
C SER A 511 -35.09 4.42 -13.68
N THR A 512 -35.87 3.47 -14.19
CA THR A 512 -36.78 3.68 -15.32
C THR A 512 -38.17 4.07 -14.79
N THR A 513 -38.27 5.07 -13.93
CA THR A 513 -39.58 5.54 -13.50
C THR A 513 -40.18 6.48 -14.55
N ASN A 514 -40.85 5.88 -15.54
CA ASN A 514 -42.09 6.42 -16.03
C ASN A 514 -43.15 5.33 -15.84
N PRO A 515 -44.24 5.56 -15.07
CA PRO A 515 -45.36 4.65 -15.04
C PRO A 515 -45.99 4.72 -16.42
N ILE A 516 -46.02 3.59 -17.16
CA ILE A 516 -46.81 3.43 -18.35
C ILE A 516 -48.23 3.15 -17.84
N ASP A 517 -49.09 4.15 -17.95
CA ASP A 517 -50.53 3.93 -17.92
C ASP A 517 -50.96 3.09 -19.13
N PRO A 518 -52.05 2.29 -19.03
CA PRO A 518 -52.42 1.31 -20.05
C PRO A 518 -52.75 1.97 -21.39
N VAL A 519 -52.29 1.35 -22.47
CA VAL A 519 -52.41 1.78 -23.83
C VAL A 519 -53.88 1.85 -24.24
N ASP A 520 -54.40 3.04 -24.46
CA ASP A 520 -55.58 3.29 -25.28
C ASP A 520 -55.22 3.54 -26.77
N PRO A 521 -56.12 3.23 -27.74
CA PRO A 521 -55.68 3.03 -29.10
C PRO A 521 -55.34 4.32 -29.84
N VAL A 522 -54.36 4.16 -30.70
CA VAL A 522 -53.72 5.08 -31.65
C VAL A 522 -54.59 6.27 -32.11
N LYS A 523 -54.21 7.46 -31.73
CA LYS A 523 -54.56 8.75 -32.36
C LYS A 523 -53.35 9.29 -33.14
N PRO A 524 -53.56 10.11 -34.15
CA PRO A 524 -52.52 10.52 -35.11
C PRO A 524 -51.43 11.37 -34.46
N ILE A 525 -50.21 11.21 -34.95
CA ILE A 525 -48.95 11.84 -34.52
C ILE A 525 -49.08 13.36 -34.57
N ASP A 526 -49.04 13.99 -33.39
CA ASP A 526 -48.76 15.43 -33.23
C ASP A 526 -47.26 15.70 -33.46
N PRO A 527 -46.87 16.87 -33.97
CA PRO A 527 -45.47 17.15 -34.31
C PRO A 527 -44.55 17.08 -33.07
N VAL A 528 -43.42 16.38 -33.22
CA VAL A 528 -42.37 16.21 -32.22
C VAL A 528 -41.93 17.61 -31.73
N ILE A 529 -42.25 17.96 -30.47
CA ILE A 529 -41.73 19.17 -29.81
C ILE A 529 -40.25 18.88 -29.50
N PRO A 530 -39.32 19.70 -29.95
CA PRO A 530 -37.90 19.51 -29.65
C PRO A 530 -37.68 19.51 -28.13
N VAL A 531 -37.13 18.43 -27.57
CA VAL A 531 -36.74 18.33 -26.16
C VAL A 531 -35.54 19.23 -25.91
N VAL A 532 -35.66 20.17 -24.99
CA VAL A 532 -34.60 21.11 -24.62
C VAL A 532 -33.73 20.52 -23.51
N ALA A 533 -32.41 20.44 -23.73
CA ALA A 533 -31.49 20.00 -22.69
C ALA A 533 -31.47 21.00 -21.50
N ILE A 534 -31.68 20.52 -20.29
CA ILE A 534 -31.69 21.35 -19.07
C ILE A 534 -30.35 22.10 -18.87
N ASN A 535 -29.25 21.59 -19.42
CA ASN A 535 -27.95 22.26 -19.42
C ASN A 535 -27.95 23.59 -20.17
N ALA A 536 -28.83 23.78 -21.16
CA ALA A 536 -28.99 25.01 -21.91
C ALA A 536 -29.77 26.10 -21.15
N CYS A 537 -30.38 25.76 -20.01
CA CYS A 537 -31.13 26.69 -19.20
C CYS A 537 -30.18 27.51 -18.30
N ASN A 538 -30.51 28.82 -18.14
CA ASN A 538 -29.80 29.67 -17.19
C ASN A 538 -30.35 29.44 -15.78
N ILE A 539 -29.44 29.48 -14.80
CA ILE A 539 -29.76 29.36 -13.37
C ILE A 539 -29.47 30.67 -12.64
N ASN A 540 -30.26 30.98 -11.62
CA ASN A 540 -29.97 32.11 -10.73
C ASN A 540 -28.67 31.87 -9.97
N THR A 541 -27.96 32.94 -9.59
CA THR A 541 -26.79 32.86 -8.72
C THR A 541 -27.19 32.31 -7.35
N ILE A 542 -26.51 31.23 -6.94
CA ILE A 542 -26.63 30.67 -5.59
C ILE A 542 -25.46 31.23 -4.77
N GLY A 543 -25.75 32.12 -3.85
CA GLY A 543 -24.74 32.74 -2.96
C GLY A 543 -24.29 31.81 -1.86
N THR A 544 -23.16 32.16 -1.24
CA THR A 544 -22.64 31.50 -0.04
C THR A 544 -23.70 31.45 1.05
N GLN A 545 -23.84 30.33 1.71
CA GLN A 545 -24.73 30.06 2.83
C GLN A 545 -23.93 29.93 4.13
N TYR A 546 -24.61 29.91 5.27
CA TYR A 546 -23.98 29.73 6.58
C TYR A 546 -24.63 28.55 7.30
N TYR A 547 -23.84 27.84 8.07
CA TYR A 547 -24.29 26.69 8.85
C TYR A 547 -25.42 27.05 9.81
N THR A 548 -26.49 26.27 9.76
CA THR A 548 -27.69 26.45 10.56
C THR A 548 -28.01 25.30 11.50
N GLY A 549 -27.25 24.22 11.44
CA GLY A 549 -27.55 22.93 12.09
C GLY A 549 -28.65 22.12 11.40
N LYS A 550 -29.14 22.57 10.25
CA LYS A 550 -30.20 21.93 9.44
C LYS A 550 -29.78 21.94 7.97
N ALA A 551 -30.39 21.07 7.18
CA ALA A 551 -30.18 21.03 5.74
C ALA A 551 -30.50 22.40 5.09
N ILE A 552 -29.59 22.87 4.24
CA ILE A 552 -29.67 24.19 3.58
C ILE A 552 -30.05 23.93 2.11
N THR A 553 -31.21 24.47 1.72
CA THR A 553 -31.83 24.26 0.39
C THR A 553 -32.14 25.60 -0.27
N PRO A 554 -31.12 26.30 -0.82
CA PRO A 554 -31.32 27.57 -1.50
C PRO A 554 -32.22 27.43 -2.72
N ALA A 555 -33.12 28.40 -2.94
CA ALA A 555 -34.06 28.35 -4.06
C ALA A 555 -33.32 28.37 -5.42
N VAL A 556 -33.66 27.41 -6.27
CA VAL A 556 -33.17 27.28 -7.64
C VAL A 556 -34.26 27.80 -8.59
N LYS A 557 -33.90 28.75 -9.46
CA LYS A 557 -34.77 29.27 -10.51
C LYS A 557 -34.08 29.13 -11.85
N LEU A 558 -34.76 28.51 -12.81
CA LEU A 558 -34.26 28.33 -14.16
C LEU A 558 -35.01 29.23 -15.15
N THR A 559 -34.30 29.66 -16.20
CA THR A 559 -34.89 30.36 -17.34
C THR A 559 -34.33 29.80 -18.65
N TYR A 560 -35.18 29.76 -19.69
CA TYR A 560 -34.76 29.38 -21.04
C TYR A 560 -35.36 30.36 -22.03
N ASN A 561 -34.55 30.99 -22.87
CA ASN A 561 -34.96 32.04 -23.84
C ASN A 561 -35.82 33.14 -23.19
N GLY A 562 -35.50 33.54 -21.96
CA GLY A 562 -36.20 34.57 -21.19
C GLY A 562 -37.48 34.09 -20.49
N ALA A 563 -37.95 32.89 -20.73
CA ALA A 563 -39.12 32.33 -20.01
C ALA A 563 -38.65 31.56 -18.75
N SER A 564 -39.36 31.73 -17.62
CA SER A 564 -39.11 31.01 -16.38
C SER A 564 -39.67 29.58 -16.46
N LEU A 565 -38.90 28.62 -15.95
CA LEU A 565 -39.32 27.23 -15.81
C LEU A 565 -39.98 27.01 -14.45
N ALA A 566 -40.96 26.11 -14.42
CA ALA A 566 -41.72 25.76 -13.22
C ALA A 566 -41.10 24.56 -12.49
N LEU A 567 -40.77 24.73 -11.21
CA LEU A 567 -40.27 23.63 -10.37
C LEU A 567 -41.37 22.56 -10.22
N ASN A 568 -40.95 21.28 -10.29
CA ASN A 568 -41.79 20.08 -10.26
C ASN A 568 -42.73 19.91 -11.50
N GLN A 569 -42.59 20.75 -12.53
CA GLN A 569 -43.29 20.63 -13.84
C GLN A 569 -42.26 20.55 -14.98
N ASP A 570 -41.28 21.44 -14.99
CA ASP A 570 -40.23 21.54 -15.98
C ASP A 570 -38.88 20.97 -15.46
N TYR A 571 -38.67 20.91 -14.17
CA TYR A 571 -37.46 20.39 -13.53
C TYR A 571 -37.67 20.04 -12.05
N THR A 572 -36.85 19.10 -11.54
CA THR A 572 -36.71 18.80 -10.12
C THR A 572 -35.36 19.25 -9.60
N VAL A 573 -35.21 19.37 -8.25
CA VAL A 573 -33.97 19.79 -7.57
C VAL A 573 -33.72 18.85 -6.41
N THR A 574 -32.50 18.32 -6.33
CA THR A 574 -32.02 17.58 -5.17
C THR A 574 -30.74 18.23 -4.63
N TYR A 575 -30.44 18.00 -3.34
CA TYR A 575 -29.30 18.59 -2.65
C TYR A 575 -28.48 17.49 -2.00
N ALA A 576 -27.16 17.61 -2.07
CA ALA A 576 -26.23 16.73 -1.39
C ALA A 576 -25.16 17.56 -0.66
N ASN A 577 -24.63 17.02 0.45
CA ASN A 577 -23.65 17.67 1.32
C ASN A 577 -24.08 19.05 1.82
N ASN A 578 -25.38 19.26 2.02
CA ASN A 578 -25.99 20.57 2.26
C ASN A 578 -26.30 20.83 3.74
N MET A 579 -25.69 20.09 4.68
CA MET A 579 -25.92 20.25 6.12
C MET A 579 -24.71 20.87 6.83
N ASN A 580 -23.51 20.43 6.55
CA ASN A 580 -22.29 20.88 7.24
C ASN A 580 -21.51 21.91 6.40
N PRO A 581 -20.61 22.69 7.02
CA PRO A 581 -19.69 23.55 6.29
C PRO A 581 -18.87 22.76 5.24
N GLY A 582 -18.77 23.32 4.05
CA GLY A 582 -18.15 22.68 2.91
C GLY A 582 -18.80 23.10 1.60
N THR A 583 -18.50 22.37 0.53
CA THR A 583 -19.13 22.57 -0.78
C THR A 583 -20.33 21.63 -0.89
N ALA A 584 -21.54 22.21 -0.97
CA ALA A 584 -22.78 21.50 -1.22
C ALA A 584 -23.08 21.44 -2.73
N THR A 585 -23.78 20.40 -3.15
CA THR A 585 -24.15 20.15 -4.54
C THR A 585 -25.66 20.27 -4.71
N ILE A 586 -26.07 20.89 -5.81
CA ILE A 586 -27.46 20.94 -6.29
C ILE A 586 -27.51 20.20 -7.61
N THR A 587 -28.33 19.16 -7.70
CA THR A 587 -28.61 18.46 -8.95
C THR A 587 -30.00 18.86 -9.43
N ILE A 588 -30.08 19.36 -10.66
CA ILE A 588 -31.28 19.82 -11.33
C ILE A 588 -31.55 18.85 -12.44
N THR A 589 -32.70 18.22 -12.44
CA THR A 589 -33.12 17.23 -13.46
C THR A 589 -34.31 17.78 -14.25
N GLY A 590 -34.20 17.81 -15.58
CA GLY A 590 -35.26 18.26 -16.48
C GLY A 590 -36.43 17.27 -16.55
N ILE A 591 -37.66 17.79 -16.68
CA ILE A 591 -38.87 17.00 -16.79
C ILE A 591 -39.67 17.47 -18.04
N GLY A 592 -40.48 16.59 -18.64
CA GLY A 592 -41.38 16.88 -19.74
C GLY A 592 -40.67 17.33 -21.01
N LYS A 593 -40.82 18.59 -21.40
CA LYS A 593 -40.10 19.19 -22.54
C LYS A 593 -38.62 19.52 -22.29
N TYR A 594 -38.14 19.32 -21.09
CA TYR A 594 -36.71 19.46 -20.70
C TYR A 594 -36.14 18.11 -20.32
N SER A 595 -34.88 17.84 -20.67
CA SER A 595 -34.21 16.58 -20.38
C SER A 595 -32.79 16.75 -19.90
N GLY A 596 -32.23 15.69 -19.31
CA GLY A 596 -30.88 15.64 -18.78
C GLY A 596 -30.74 16.27 -17.37
N THR A 597 -29.53 16.37 -16.88
CA THR A 597 -29.19 16.92 -15.55
C THR A 597 -28.22 18.08 -15.65
N LYS A 598 -28.33 19.02 -14.71
CA LYS A 598 -27.39 20.13 -14.52
C LYS A 598 -27.00 20.20 -13.07
N THR A 599 -25.69 20.16 -12.80
CA THR A 599 -25.15 20.24 -11.45
C THR A 599 -24.52 21.60 -11.20
N VAL A 600 -24.81 22.19 -10.04
CA VAL A 600 -24.19 23.43 -9.55
C VAL A 600 -23.84 23.27 -8.08
N THR A 601 -22.86 24.03 -7.61
CA THR A 601 -22.39 23.95 -6.24
C THR A 601 -22.59 25.29 -5.52
N PHE A 602 -22.66 25.25 -4.18
CA PHE A 602 -22.60 26.42 -3.32
C PHE A 602 -21.80 26.10 -2.06
N ASN A 603 -21.22 27.14 -1.46
CA ASN A 603 -20.44 26.98 -0.23
C ASN A 603 -21.27 27.23 1.00
N ILE A 604 -21.11 26.40 2.02
CA ILE A 604 -21.63 26.59 3.37
C ILE A 604 -20.44 26.93 4.27
N LEU A 605 -20.45 28.14 4.84
CA LEU A 605 -19.43 28.56 5.79
C LEU A 605 -19.90 28.28 7.22
N ALA A 606 -18.97 28.06 8.13
CA ALA A 606 -19.26 27.74 9.52
C ALA A 606 -19.85 28.89 10.28
N LYS A 607 -19.41 30.13 9.99
CA LYS A 607 -19.86 31.35 10.67
C LYS A 607 -19.74 32.58 9.76
N ALA A 608 -20.70 33.50 9.83
CA ALA A 608 -20.71 34.71 9.02
C ALA A 608 -19.61 35.71 9.44
N ASN A 609 -19.49 35.96 10.73
CA ASN A 609 -18.49 36.85 11.32
C ASN A 609 -17.68 36.07 12.36
N SER A 610 -16.40 35.96 12.17
CA SER A 610 -15.46 35.26 13.07
C SER A 610 -14.36 36.17 13.56
N THR A 611 -13.87 35.95 14.78
CA THR A 611 -12.78 36.76 15.34
C THR A 611 -11.43 36.35 14.77
N THR A 612 -10.60 37.35 14.50
CA THR A 612 -9.18 37.20 14.18
C THR A 612 -8.27 37.79 15.23
N VAL A 613 -8.84 38.41 16.29
CA VAL A 613 -8.06 39.07 17.34
C VAL A 613 -8.09 38.27 18.62
N TYR A 614 -6.91 37.97 19.17
CA TYR A 614 -6.74 37.29 20.45
C TYR A 614 -5.63 37.97 21.28
N ASN A 615 -5.94 38.30 22.53
CA ASN A 615 -5.03 39.03 23.43
C ASN A 615 -4.41 40.29 22.80
N GLY A 616 -5.22 41.05 22.03
CA GLY A 616 -4.79 42.31 21.40
C GLY A 616 -3.94 42.14 20.12
N VAL A 617 -3.67 40.89 19.67
CA VAL A 617 -2.95 40.59 18.43
C VAL A 617 -3.95 40.19 17.34
N ASP A 618 -3.85 40.81 16.16
CA ASP A 618 -4.67 40.49 14.99
C ASP A 618 -3.93 39.45 14.11
N TYR A 619 -4.55 38.29 13.95
CA TYR A 619 -4.07 37.17 13.17
C TYR A 619 -4.66 37.14 11.75
N SER A 620 -5.42 38.14 11.35
CA SER A 620 -6.12 38.14 10.04
C SER A 620 -5.23 37.98 8.81
N ALA A 621 -3.95 38.31 8.94
CA ALA A 621 -2.98 38.08 7.86
C ALA A 621 -2.71 36.59 7.57
N VAL A 622 -2.84 35.71 8.60
CA VAL A 622 -2.46 34.29 8.55
C VAL A 622 -3.60 33.34 8.96
N TYR A 623 -4.75 33.89 9.38
CA TYR A 623 -5.86 33.10 9.90
C TYR A 623 -7.21 33.61 9.35
N ASP A 624 -8.07 32.64 8.98
CA ASP A 624 -9.48 32.77 8.66
C ASP A 624 -10.20 31.57 9.27
N TYR A 625 -11.17 31.80 10.14
CA TYR A 625 -11.86 30.74 10.88
C TYR A 625 -12.52 29.72 9.94
N ASN A 626 -13.31 30.20 8.96
CA ASN A 626 -14.02 29.32 8.06
C ASN A 626 -13.07 28.46 7.22
N TYR A 627 -12.00 29.08 6.72
CA TYR A 627 -10.96 28.35 6.00
C TYR A 627 -10.30 27.30 6.89
N TYR A 628 -9.95 27.65 8.14
CA TYR A 628 -9.22 26.78 9.05
C TYR A 628 -10.02 25.55 9.46
N VAL A 629 -11.29 25.75 9.91
CA VAL A 629 -12.14 24.62 10.35
C VAL A 629 -12.66 23.77 9.18
N MET A 630 -12.81 24.35 7.99
CA MET A 630 -13.19 23.58 6.79
C MET A 630 -12.04 22.77 6.22
N ARG A 631 -10.81 23.24 6.35
CA ARG A 631 -9.61 22.54 5.88
C ARG A 631 -9.24 21.35 6.78
N TYR A 632 -9.57 21.42 8.06
CA TYR A 632 -9.21 20.41 9.05
C TYR A 632 -10.47 19.90 9.74
N PRO A 633 -11.03 18.74 9.31
CA PRO A 633 -12.28 18.18 9.83
C PRO A 633 -12.28 17.93 11.34
N ASP A 634 -11.11 17.59 11.92
CA ASP A 634 -10.90 17.47 13.36
C ASP A 634 -11.29 18.77 14.12
N LEU A 635 -10.96 19.93 13.55
CA LEU A 635 -11.24 21.20 14.16
C LEU A 635 -12.73 21.57 14.08
N TRP A 636 -13.40 21.23 12.95
CA TRP A 636 -14.84 21.40 12.87
C TRP A 636 -15.57 20.54 13.91
N SER A 637 -15.14 19.30 14.08
CA SER A 637 -15.70 18.39 15.08
C SER A 637 -15.51 18.92 16.51
N ALA A 638 -14.33 19.47 16.81
CA ALA A 638 -13.98 19.95 18.14
C ALA A 638 -14.61 21.29 18.49
N PHE A 639 -14.64 22.26 17.56
CA PHE A 639 -14.96 23.64 17.86
C PHE A 639 -16.33 24.12 17.33
N LYS A 640 -16.91 23.39 16.34
CA LYS A 640 -18.18 23.76 15.70
C LYS A 640 -18.21 25.27 15.32
N THR A 641 -18.99 26.09 16.00
CA THR A 641 -19.14 27.54 15.78
C THR A 641 -18.34 28.39 16.77
N ASP A 642 -17.52 27.78 17.64
CA ASP A 642 -16.64 28.47 18.60
C ASP A 642 -15.34 28.94 17.93
N ASP A 643 -15.42 30.12 17.30
CA ASP A 643 -14.29 30.72 16.58
C ASP A 643 -13.17 31.21 17.52
N VAL A 644 -13.49 31.52 18.78
CA VAL A 644 -12.47 31.89 19.79
C VAL A 644 -11.64 30.70 20.19
N ALA A 645 -12.26 29.54 20.45
CA ALA A 645 -11.55 28.32 20.78
C ALA A 645 -10.69 27.83 19.59
N ALA A 646 -11.21 27.92 18.36
CA ALA A 646 -10.48 27.57 17.16
C ALA A 646 -9.26 28.51 16.91
N LEU A 647 -9.42 29.84 17.14
CA LEU A 647 -8.28 30.75 17.04
C LEU A 647 -7.24 30.48 18.12
N ARG A 648 -7.68 30.21 19.36
CA ARG A 648 -6.76 29.80 20.43
C ARG A 648 -5.98 28.54 20.07
N HIS A 649 -6.65 27.55 19.52
CA HIS A 649 -6.01 26.33 19.01
C HIS A 649 -4.98 26.64 17.91
N PHE A 650 -5.34 27.47 16.91
CA PHE A 650 -4.41 27.89 15.86
C PHE A 650 -3.13 28.49 16.45
N ILE A 651 -3.27 29.37 17.44
CA ILE A 651 -2.12 30.04 18.08
C ILE A 651 -1.28 29.08 18.91
N SER A 652 -1.90 28.23 19.73
CA SER A 652 -1.17 27.34 20.67
C SER A 652 -0.63 26.08 20.01
N CYS A 653 -1.35 25.52 19.04
CA CYS A 653 -1.05 24.24 18.39
C CYS A 653 -0.82 24.41 16.90
N GLY A 654 -1.76 24.97 16.17
CA GLY A 654 -1.76 25.03 14.70
C GLY A 654 -0.53 25.69 14.10
N MET A 655 -0.01 26.77 14.69
CA MET A 655 1.21 27.42 14.23
C MET A 655 2.45 26.54 14.45
N ASN A 656 2.51 25.77 15.53
CA ASN A 656 3.59 24.80 15.80
C ASN A 656 3.53 23.58 14.88
N GLU A 657 2.32 23.19 14.47
CA GLU A 657 2.06 22.09 13.55
C GLU A 657 2.18 22.51 12.07
N ALA A 658 2.55 23.74 11.82
CA ALA A 658 2.59 24.35 10.48
C ALA A 658 1.25 24.25 9.72
N ARG A 659 0.11 24.32 10.43
CA ARG A 659 -1.23 24.27 9.81
C ARG A 659 -1.54 25.57 9.06
N GLN A 660 -2.01 25.46 7.86
CA GLN A 660 -2.42 26.59 7.05
C GLN A 660 -3.73 27.18 7.63
N GLY A 661 -3.67 28.38 8.21
CA GLY A 661 -4.81 29.04 8.81
C GLY A 661 -5.66 29.88 7.84
N LYS A 662 -5.13 30.21 6.64
CA LYS A 662 -5.76 31.04 5.63
C LYS A 662 -5.31 30.67 4.22
N SER A 663 -6.19 30.78 3.22
CA SER A 663 -5.89 30.43 1.83
C SER A 663 -4.72 31.24 1.23
N SER A 664 -4.54 32.49 1.66
CA SER A 664 -3.50 33.42 1.15
C SER A 664 -2.13 33.28 1.84
N PHE A 665 -2.02 32.44 2.88
CA PHE A 665 -0.77 32.22 3.60
C PHE A 665 -0.58 30.75 3.96
N ASP A 666 0.48 30.15 3.47
CA ASP A 666 0.98 28.83 3.84
C ASP A 666 2.41 28.97 4.38
N VAL A 667 2.63 28.62 5.64
CA VAL A 667 3.92 28.77 6.28
C VAL A 667 5.02 27.96 5.59
N LYS A 668 4.72 26.79 5.04
CA LYS A 668 5.69 25.97 4.31
C LYS A 668 6.11 26.65 3.02
N SER A 669 5.16 27.16 2.23
CA SER A 669 5.45 27.95 1.04
C SER A 669 6.26 29.21 1.37
N TYR A 670 5.96 29.86 2.49
CA TYR A 670 6.70 31.02 2.97
C TYR A 670 8.14 30.68 3.35
N ILE A 671 8.36 29.58 4.06
CA ILE A 671 9.68 29.04 4.37
C ILE A 671 10.48 28.75 3.08
N TYR A 672 9.83 28.12 2.09
CA TYR A 672 10.49 27.74 0.84
C TYR A 672 11.00 28.94 0.05
N GLN A 673 10.32 30.08 0.09
CA GLN A 673 10.67 31.24 -0.68
C GLN A 673 11.82 32.06 -0.10
N TYR A 674 12.01 32.08 1.24
CA TYR A 674 12.83 33.10 1.90
C TYR A 674 14.00 32.51 2.69
N SER A 675 15.18 32.46 2.04
CA SER A 675 16.43 31.97 2.66
C SER A 675 16.88 32.81 3.87
N ASP A 676 16.66 34.14 3.85
CA ASP A 676 16.95 35.00 5.00
C ASP A 676 16.18 34.58 6.25
N LEU A 677 14.93 34.15 6.07
CA LEU A 677 14.09 33.67 7.18
C LEU A 677 14.50 32.25 7.62
N ARG A 678 14.87 31.38 6.69
CA ARG A 678 15.39 30.06 7.05
C ARG A 678 16.68 30.16 7.88
N LYS A 679 17.56 31.08 7.53
CA LYS A 679 18.77 31.37 8.32
C LYS A 679 18.45 31.95 9.70
N ALA A 680 17.41 32.76 9.81
CA ALA A 680 17.02 33.41 11.06
C ALA A 680 16.23 32.49 12.00
N TYR A 681 15.34 31.65 11.44
CA TYR A 681 14.33 30.95 12.24
C TYR A 681 14.45 29.41 12.17
N GLY A 682 15.14 28.85 11.18
CA GLY A 682 15.30 27.40 11.02
C GLY A 682 13.95 26.68 11.08
N ASN A 683 13.74 25.83 12.08
CA ASN A 683 12.54 25.03 12.26
C ASN A 683 11.48 25.68 13.17
N ASN A 684 11.63 26.96 13.54
CA ASN A 684 10.67 27.65 14.40
C ASN A 684 9.49 28.18 13.60
N TYR A 685 8.49 27.35 13.31
CA TYR A 685 7.31 27.72 12.54
C TYR A 685 6.55 28.96 13.09
N PRO A 686 6.27 29.12 14.41
CA PRO A 686 5.63 30.31 14.91
C PRO A 686 6.33 31.61 14.58
N ALA A 687 7.67 31.63 14.47
CA ALA A 687 8.43 32.80 14.12
C ALA A 687 8.15 33.29 12.67
N TYR A 688 7.92 32.37 11.73
CA TYR A 688 7.55 32.72 10.34
C TYR A 688 6.14 33.35 10.26
N TYR A 689 5.16 32.82 11.02
CA TYR A 689 3.83 33.42 11.12
C TYR A 689 3.93 34.84 11.73
N ALA A 690 4.67 34.98 12.84
CA ALA A 690 4.88 36.27 13.48
C ALA A 690 5.59 37.26 12.58
N HIS A 691 6.62 36.81 11.81
CA HIS A 691 7.31 37.64 10.82
C HIS A 691 6.36 38.12 9.73
N TYR A 692 5.56 37.21 9.14
CA TYR A 692 4.63 37.56 8.08
C TYR A 692 3.61 38.58 8.55
N MET A 693 3.01 38.36 9.72
CA MET A 693 2.05 39.29 10.32
C MET A 693 2.64 40.68 10.58
N LYS A 694 3.86 40.72 11.11
CA LYS A 694 4.49 41.97 11.56
C LYS A 694 5.16 42.74 10.41
N TYR A 695 5.86 42.05 9.53
CA TYR A 695 6.72 42.60 8.50
C TYR A 695 6.35 42.12 7.10
N GLY A 696 6.32 40.80 6.85
CA GLY A 696 6.26 40.20 5.53
C GLY A 696 5.07 40.67 4.68
N CYS A 697 3.88 40.81 5.29
CA CYS A 697 2.70 41.34 4.62
C CYS A 697 2.92 42.79 4.15
N LYS A 698 3.59 43.62 4.95
CA LYS A 698 3.88 45.03 4.62
C LYS A 698 5.03 45.15 3.60
N GLU A 699 5.96 44.19 3.63
CA GLU A 699 7.06 44.10 2.66
C GLU A 699 6.60 43.55 1.30
N GLY A 700 5.33 43.16 1.17
CA GLY A 700 4.78 42.54 -0.04
C GLY A 700 5.36 41.14 -0.32
N ARG A 701 5.88 40.46 0.72
CA ARG A 701 6.34 39.06 0.58
C ARG A 701 5.17 38.15 0.29
N LYS A 702 5.33 37.23 -0.65
CA LYS A 702 4.29 36.26 -1.01
C LYS A 702 4.16 35.20 0.07
N GLY A 703 2.97 34.99 0.61
CA GLY A 703 2.66 33.98 1.60
C GLY A 703 2.41 32.58 1.01
N ILE A 704 2.26 32.47 -0.32
CA ILE A 704 1.97 31.25 -1.08
C ILE A 704 2.76 31.27 -2.39
N GLY A 705 2.79 30.17 -3.16
CA GLY A 705 3.23 30.19 -4.55
C GLY A 705 4.41 29.28 -4.92
N THR A 706 4.97 28.50 -3.98
CA THR A 706 5.99 27.50 -4.31
C THR A 706 5.91 26.28 -3.42
N SER A 707 6.23 25.12 -4.01
CA SER A 707 6.39 23.83 -3.34
C SER A 707 7.86 23.41 -3.20
N HIS A 708 8.80 24.27 -3.67
CA HIS A 708 10.25 23.98 -3.70
C HIS A 708 11.03 25.10 -3.00
N ILE A 709 12.14 24.70 -2.35
CA ILE A 709 13.03 25.64 -1.66
C ILE A 709 13.81 26.45 -2.69
N ILE A 710 13.81 27.77 -2.55
CA ILE A 710 14.46 28.70 -3.45
C ILE A 710 15.62 29.39 -2.72
N GLY A 711 16.77 29.52 -3.41
CA GLY A 711 17.89 30.36 -3.01
C GLY A 711 18.54 29.98 -1.69
N ALA A 712 18.68 28.70 -1.40
CA ALA A 712 19.38 28.25 -0.20
C ALA A 712 20.88 28.59 -0.21
N THR A 713 21.49 28.67 0.99
CA THR A 713 22.93 28.97 1.11
C THR A 713 23.79 27.82 0.63
N THR A 714 24.83 28.13 -0.16
CA THR A 714 25.85 27.19 -0.59
C THR A 714 27.23 27.54 -0.06
N VAL A 715 27.36 28.69 0.64
CA VAL A 715 28.63 29.18 1.17
C VAL A 715 28.77 28.84 2.65
N TYR A 716 29.86 28.16 3.01
CA TYR A 716 30.23 27.84 4.39
C TYR A 716 31.71 28.13 4.62
N ASN A 717 32.03 28.90 5.67
CA ASN A 717 33.38 29.34 6.01
C ASN A 717 34.13 29.97 4.80
N GLY A 718 33.41 30.77 3.99
CA GLY A 718 33.99 31.46 2.84
C GLY A 718 34.20 30.60 1.59
N VAL A 719 33.84 29.30 1.63
CA VAL A 719 33.92 28.38 0.48
C VAL A 719 32.53 28.18 -0.12
N ASP A 720 32.38 28.33 -1.41
CA ASP A 720 31.15 28.04 -2.15
C ASP A 720 31.12 26.58 -2.61
N TYR A 721 30.12 25.84 -2.12
CA TYR A 721 29.88 24.42 -2.40
C TYR A 721 28.84 24.21 -3.53
N SER A 722 28.35 25.25 -4.20
CA SER A 722 27.30 25.18 -5.23
C SER A 722 27.59 24.21 -6.39
N ALA A 723 28.85 23.85 -6.60
CA ALA A 723 29.22 22.85 -7.60
C ALA A 723 28.85 21.42 -7.21
N VAL A 724 28.72 21.12 -5.89
CA VAL A 724 28.55 19.76 -5.32
C VAL A 724 27.43 19.69 -4.31
N TYR A 725 26.75 20.79 -4.02
CA TYR A 725 25.73 20.89 -3.00
C TYR A 725 24.54 21.76 -3.45
N ASP A 726 23.36 21.25 -3.23
CA ASP A 726 22.06 21.91 -3.30
C ASP A 726 21.27 21.52 -2.05
N PHE A 727 20.76 22.48 -1.31
CA PHE A 727 20.10 22.21 -0.03
C PHE A 727 18.84 21.36 -0.20
N ASP A 728 17.96 21.72 -1.15
CA ASP A 728 16.71 21.00 -1.38
C ASP A 728 16.98 19.56 -1.82
N TYR A 729 17.93 19.38 -2.74
CA TYR A 729 18.38 18.06 -3.15
C TYR A 729 18.94 17.27 -1.98
N TYR A 730 19.85 17.87 -1.20
CA TYR A 730 20.57 17.18 -0.13
C TYR A 730 19.63 16.66 0.97
N ILE A 731 18.71 17.51 1.47
CA ILE A 731 17.76 17.09 2.51
C ILE A 731 16.73 16.08 2.00
N ASN A 732 16.31 16.18 0.72
CA ASN A 732 15.33 15.25 0.15
C ASN A 732 15.92 13.87 -0.19
N HIS A 733 17.24 13.76 -0.34
CA HIS A 733 17.93 12.48 -0.60
C HIS A 733 18.64 11.91 0.65
N ASN A 734 18.59 12.59 1.79
CA ASN A 734 19.18 12.15 3.06
C ASN A 734 18.16 12.34 4.20
N SER A 735 17.34 11.33 4.44
CA SER A 735 16.22 11.41 5.40
C SER A 735 16.65 11.69 6.84
N ASP A 736 17.80 11.19 7.26
CA ASP A 736 18.41 11.47 8.57
C ASP A 736 18.80 12.94 8.71
N VAL A 737 19.39 13.55 7.66
CA VAL A 737 19.72 14.97 7.59
C VAL A 737 18.45 15.82 7.61
N LYS A 738 17.44 15.44 6.78
CA LYS A 738 16.15 16.12 6.77
C LYS A 738 15.48 16.14 8.14
N ARG A 739 15.50 15.02 8.86
CA ARG A 739 14.93 14.92 10.21
C ARG A 739 15.62 15.84 11.21
N LEU A 740 16.95 15.98 11.11
CA LEU A 740 17.73 16.78 12.06
C LEU A 740 17.68 18.28 11.75
N TYR A 741 17.76 18.65 10.47
CA TYR A 741 17.96 20.03 10.07
C TYR A 741 16.72 20.66 9.44
N GLN A 742 15.81 19.89 8.83
CA GLN A 742 14.58 20.34 8.16
C GLN A 742 14.82 21.60 7.29
N TYR A 743 14.58 22.80 7.82
CA TYR A 743 14.76 24.09 7.16
C TYR A 743 16.00 24.87 7.63
N ASP A 744 16.81 24.30 8.54
CA ASP A 744 18.11 24.86 8.92
C ASP A 744 19.14 24.59 7.81
N GLU A 745 19.12 25.47 6.79
CA GLU A 745 20.00 25.34 5.63
C GLU A 745 21.49 25.48 5.97
N VAL A 746 21.84 26.23 7.04
CA VAL A 746 23.22 26.38 7.51
C VAL A 746 23.69 25.12 8.21
N GLY A 747 22.86 24.54 9.08
CA GLY A 747 23.15 23.29 9.77
C GLY A 747 23.32 22.11 8.80
N ALA A 748 22.47 22.02 7.77
CA ALA A 748 22.55 20.98 6.74
C ALA A 748 23.80 21.11 5.88
N LEU A 749 24.17 22.35 5.47
CA LEU A 749 25.40 22.59 4.71
C LEU A 749 26.64 22.27 5.57
N ARG A 750 26.65 22.67 6.84
CA ARG A 750 27.71 22.30 7.77
C ARG A 750 27.83 20.78 7.90
N HIS A 751 26.73 20.06 8.02
CA HIS A 751 26.74 18.59 8.04
C HIS A 751 27.34 18.01 6.76
N PHE A 752 26.92 18.49 5.57
CA PHE A 752 27.48 18.04 4.31
C PHE A 752 29.00 18.21 4.24
N VAL A 753 29.51 19.39 4.63
CA VAL A 753 30.95 19.69 4.61
C VAL A 753 31.75 18.86 5.62
N THR A 754 31.19 18.66 6.84
CA THR A 754 31.89 17.98 7.94
C THR A 754 31.84 16.46 7.81
N TYR A 755 30.69 15.91 7.45
CA TYR A 755 30.41 14.47 7.42
C TYR A 755 30.04 13.98 6.03
N GLY A 756 29.09 14.63 5.36
CA GLY A 756 28.48 14.14 4.11
C GLY A 756 29.48 13.83 3.00
N MET A 757 30.51 14.69 2.78
CA MET A 757 31.54 14.42 1.78
C MET A 757 32.38 13.18 2.13
N ARG A 758 32.66 12.90 3.39
CA ARG A 758 33.39 11.69 3.84
C ARG A 758 32.54 10.45 3.71
N GLU A 759 31.24 10.57 3.96
CA GLU A 759 30.24 9.51 3.84
C GLU A 759 29.81 9.27 2.39
N LYS A 760 30.40 9.99 1.44
CA LYS A 760 30.08 9.94 -0.01
C LYS A 760 28.63 10.34 -0.34
N ARG A 761 27.99 11.14 0.51
CA ARG A 761 26.61 11.58 0.28
C ARG A 761 26.54 12.49 -0.94
N GLN A 762 25.65 12.19 -1.85
CA GLN A 762 25.39 13.03 -2.99
C GLN A 762 24.70 14.32 -2.52
N GLY A 763 25.38 15.46 -2.71
CA GLY A 763 24.89 16.77 -2.27
C GLY A 763 24.03 17.49 -3.30
N CYS A 764 24.12 17.14 -4.59
CA CYS A 764 23.30 17.70 -5.67
C CYS A 764 23.16 16.69 -6.83
N ALA A 765 22.18 16.90 -7.71
CA ALA A 765 21.92 16.01 -8.85
C ALA A 765 23.08 15.96 -9.87
N SER A 766 23.87 17.02 -10.01
CA SER A 766 24.92 17.15 -11.03
C SER A 766 26.27 16.53 -10.64
N PHE A 767 26.43 16.07 -9.38
CA PHE A 767 27.68 15.51 -8.88
C PHE A 767 27.45 14.28 -8.00
N ASN A 768 28.05 13.14 -8.40
CA ASN A 768 28.13 11.92 -7.62
C ASN A 768 29.61 11.53 -7.49
N VAL A 769 30.13 11.47 -6.27
CA VAL A 769 31.56 11.26 -6.00
C VAL A 769 32.06 9.88 -6.48
N ASP A 770 31.25 8.81 -6.32
CA ASP A 770 31.62 7.49 -6.80
C ASP A 770 31.64 7.43 -8.34
N ALA A 771 30.66 8.01 -9.03
CA ALA A 771 30.68 8.12 -10.49
C ALA A 771 31.90 8.93 -10.99
N TYR A 772 32.24 10.01 -10.28
CA TYR A 772 33.40 10.82 -10.58
C TYR A 772 34.70 10.05 -10.40
N ALA A 773 34.87 9.33 -9.29
CA ALA A 773 36.01 8.48 -9.02
C ALA A 773 36.10 7.32 -10.02
N MET A 774 34.98 6.66 -10.37
CA MET A 774 34.95 5.56 -11.33
C MET A 774 35.38 6.00 -12.75
N ARG A 775 35.08 7.24 -13.13
CA ARG A 775 35.35 7.74 -14.48
C ARG A 775 36.81 8.13 -14.70
N TYR A 776 37.50 8.68 -13.67
CA TYR A 776 38.79 9.35 -13.86
C TYR A 776 39.93 8.61 -13.17
N ALA A 777 40.70 7.81 -13.95
CA ALA A 777 41.86 7.05 -13.48
C ALA A 777 42.98 7.98 -12.95
N ASP A 778 43.20 9.16 -13.57
CA ASP A 778 44.16 10.14 -13.09
C ASP A 778 43.89 10.61 -11.67
N LEU A 779 42.61 10.78 -11.33
CA LEU A 779 42.21 11.16 -9.96
C LEU A 779 42.33 9.99 -8.97
N ARG A 780 41.99 8.76 -9.40
CA ARG A 780 42.17 7.58 -8.56
C ARG A 780 43.63 7.31 -8.22
N HIS A 781 44.51 7.57 -9.19
CA HIS A 781 45.94 7.44 -8.94
C HIS A 781 46.43 8.40 -7.86
N VAL A 782 45.90 9.63 -7.81
CA VAL A 782 46.31 10.67 -6.87
C VAL A 782 45.58 10.58 -5.53
N TYR A 783 44.24 10.46 -5.57
CA TYR A 783 43.40 10.61 -4.37
C TYR A 783 43.01 9.30 -3.74
N LYS A 784 43.19 8.17 -4.44
CA LYS A 784 42.81 6.83 -3.91
C LYS A 784 41.46 6.83 -3.22
N ASN A 785 41.38 6.60 -1.91
CA ASN A 785 40.17 6.54 -1.12
C ASN A 785 39.83 7.87 -0.41
N ASP A 786 40.55 8.96 -0.67
CA ASP A 786 40.21 10.27 -0.12
C ASP A 786 39.03 10.90 -0.88
N MET A 787 37.81 10.56 -0.48
CA MET A 787 36.59 11.05 -1.13
C MET A 787 36.45 12.56 -1.08
N VAL A 788 36.89 13.21 0.01
CA VAL A 788 36.84 14.66 0.14
C VAL A 788 37.69 15.35 -0.92
N ALA A 789 38.83 14.77 -1.28
CA ALA A 789 39.70 15.30 -2.35
C ALA A 789 38.98 15.30 -3.72
N TYR A 790 38.16 14.32 -4.05
CA TYR A 790 37.39 14.32 -5.29
C TYR A 790 36.35 15.45 -5.34
N TYR A 791 35.62 15.71 -4.22
CA TYR A 791 34.70 16.85 -4.14
C TYR A 791 35.44 18.15 -4.35
N LYS A 792 36.59 18.36 -3.63
CA LYS A 792 37.41 19.57 -3.75
C LYS A 792 37.98 19.72 -5.15
N HIS A 793 38.43 18.66 -5.78
CA HIS A 793 38.91 18.69 -7.15
C HIS A 793 37.81 19.16 -8.11
N TYR A 794 36.62 18.60 -8.01
CA TYR A 794 35.51 18.98 -8.89
C TYR A 794 35.12 20.46 -8.70
N MET A 795 35.04 20.92 -7.46
CA MET A 795 34.76 22.32 -7.15
C MET A 795 35.82 23.29 -7.73
N ASN A 796 37.10 22.98 -7.56
CA ASN A 796 38.17 23.87 -7.91
C ASN A 796 38.55 23.81 -9.40
N TYR A 797 38.44 22.63 -10.00
CA TYR A 797 38.96 22.35 -11.35
C TYR A 797 37.96 21.62 -12.23
N GLY A 798 37.45 20.47 -11.82
CA GLY A 798 36.73 19.53 -12.67
C GLY A 798 35.48 20.11 -13.34
N LYS A 799 34.71 20.95 -12.63
CA LYS A 799 33.54 21.65 -13.22
C LYS A 799 33.97 22.58 -14.36
N ARG A 800 35.04 23.32 -14.16
CA ARG A 800 35.61 24.25 -15.18
C ARG A 800 36.25 23.50 -16.36
N GLU A 801 36.83 22.34 -16.10
CA GLU A 801 37.40 21.45 -17.10
C GLU A 801 36.28 20.68 -17.88
N GLY A 802 35.02 20.87 -17.56
CA GLY A 802 33.92 20.16 -18.20
C GLY A 802 33.88 18.66 -17.87
N ARG A 803 34.49 18.21 -16.76
CA ARG A 803 34.48 16.79 -16.36
C ARG A 803 33.08 16.36 -15.96
N VAL A 804 32.65 15.23 -16.49
CA VAL A 804 31.35 14.61 -16.18
C VAL A 804 31.40 13.88 -14.83
N ALA A 805 30.52 14.20 -13.92
CA ALA A 805 30.53 13.67 -12.57
C ALA A 805 29.32 12.77 -12.23
N THR A 806 28.58 12.32 -13.24
CA THR A 806 27.40 11.44 -13.10
C THR A 806 27.37 10.37 -14.20
N GLY A 807 26.42 9.46 -14.16
CA GLY A 807 26.06 8.58 -15.28
C GLY A 807 27.02 7.42 -15.59
N THR A 808 27.83 6.95 -14.62
CA THR A 808 28.59 5.71 -14.78
C THR A 808 28.53 4.87 -13.50
N ASN A 809 28.32 3.57 -13.69
CA ASN A 809 28.38 2.55 -12.64
C ASN A 809 29.61 1.62 -12.83
N ASN A 810 30.40 1.87 -13.87
CA ASN A 810 31.57 1.06 -14.22
C ASN A 810 32.86 1.88 -14.11
N ILE A 811 33.90 1.27 -13.58
CA ILE A 811 35.22 1.86 -13.51
C ILE A 811 35.79 1.93 -14.93
N ILE A 812 36.19 3.12 -15.36
CA ILE A 812 36.75 3.40 -16.67
C ILE A 812 38.26 3.50 -16.54
N GLY A 813 38.99 2.69 -17.34
CA GLY A 813 40.45 2.64 -17.32
C GLY A 813 41.00 2.10 -15.99
N GLY A 814 42.28 2.25 -15.78
CA GLY A 814 42.94 1.83 -14.53
C GLY A 814 44.41 1.45 -14.78
N MET A 815 45.15 1.40 -13.67
CA MET A 815 46.55 1.03 -13.70
C MET A 815 46.73 -0.46 -14.12
N THR A 816 47.60 -0.72 -15.12
CA THR A 816 47.91 -2.06 -15.58
C THR A 816 49.40 -2.36 -15.57
N THR A 817 50.25 -1.34 -15.28
CA THR A 817 51.67 -1.46 -15.26
C THR A 817 52.23 -1.33 -13.84
N TYR A 818 53.07 -2.26 -13.44
CA TYR A 818 53.73 -2.26 -12.13
C TYR A 818 55.19 -2.76 -12.30
N ASN A 819 56.16 -2.02 -11.74
CA ASN A 819 57.60 -2.32 -11.82
C ASN A 819 58.03 -2.63 -13.29
N GLY A 820 57.57 -1.86 -14.25
CA GLY A 820 57.94 -1.99 -15.66
C GLY A 820 57.24 -3.11 -16.42
N VAL A 821 56.42 -3.95 -15.77
CA VAL A 821 55.66 -5.04 -16.41
C VAL A 821 54.21 -4.57 -16.65
N ASN A 822 53.75 -4.73 -17.90
CA ASN A 822 52.35 -4.43 -18.27
C ASN A 822 51.51 -5.71 -18.16
N TYR A 823 50.54 -5.70 -17.26
CA TYR A 823 49.62 -6.79 -16.93
C TYR A 823 48.29 -6.69 -17.71
N SER A 824 48.10 -5.75 -18.63
CA SER A 824 46.81 -5.54 -19.32
C SER A 824 46.25 -6.73 -20.06
N ALA A 825 47.11 -7.69 -20.45
CA ALA A 825 46.67 -8.95 -21.07
C ALA A 825 45.88 -9.87 -20.13
N VAL A 826 46.10 -9.75 -18.82
CA VAL A 826 45.51 -10.62 -17.79
C VAL A 826 44.79 -9.87 -16.67
N TYR A 827 44.86 -8.54 -16.68
CA TYR A 827 44.31 -7.67 -15.61
C TYR A 827 43.61 -6.44 -16.16
N ASN A 828 42.45 -6.20 -15.64
CA ASN A 828 41.67 -4.95 -15.76
C ASN A 828 41.21 -4.58 -14.36
N TYR A 829 41.51 -3.38 -13.92
CA TYR A 829 41.20 -2.95 -12.54
C TYR A 829 39.69 -3.00 -12.25
N GLY A 830 38.86 -2.43 -13.14
CA GLY A 830 37.40 -2.44 -12.96
C GLY A 830 36.82 -3.86 -12.90
N TYR A 831 37.26 -4.74 -13.80
CA TYR A 831 36.88 -6.14 -13.78
C TYR A 831 37.31 -6.82 -12.49
N TYR A 832 38.57 -6.66 -12.08
CA TYR A 832 39.11 -7.34 -10.90
C TYR A 832 38.39 -6.98 -9.62
N VAL A 833 38.13 -5.69 -9.36
CA VAL A 833 37.44 -5.26 -8.14
C VAL A 833 35.95 -5.56 -8.18
N SER A 834 35.31 -5.57 -9.36
CA SER A 834 33.87 -5.92 -9.45
C SER A 834 33.58 -7.40 -9.24
N HIS A 835 34.55 -8.30 -9.61
CA HIS A 835 34.42 -9.74 -9.47
C HIS A 835 35.06 -10.32 -8.19
N ASN A 836 35.72 -9.46 -7.39
CA ASN A 836 36.31 -9.85 -6.12
C ASN A 836 35.85 -8.87 -5.01
N PRO A 837 34.72 -9.12 -4.34
CA PRO A 837 34.18 -8.20 -3.33
C PRO A 837 35.10 -7.97 -2.13
N ASP A 838 35.93 -8.93 -1.77
CA ASP A 838 36.96 -8.81 -0.74
C ASP A 838 38.02 -7.78 -1.12
N ILE A 839 38.43 -7.77 -2.39
CA ILE A 839 39.38 -6.79 -2.95
C ILE A 839 38.77 -5.39 -3.01
N LYS A 840 37.52 -5.31 -3.45
CA LYS A 840 36.78 -4.04 -3.47
C LYS A 840 36.66 -3.45 -2.07
N ARG A 841 36.41 -4.27 -1.06
CA ARG A 841 36.32 -3.83 0.35
C ARG A 841 37.69 -3.42 0.92
N ALA A 842 38.75 -4.15 0.59
CA ALA A 842 40.08 -3.89 1.12
C ALA A 842 40.74 -2.67 0.52
N PHE A 843 40.63 -2.47 -0.80
CA PHE A 843 41.40 -1.48 -1.53
C PHE A 843 40.59 -0.32 -2.12
N GLY A 844 39.28 -0.50 -2.29
CA GLY A 844 38.39 0.57 -2.81
C GLY A 844 38.86 1.11 -4.16
N TYR A 845 39.23 2.39 -4.20
CA TYR A 845 39.76 3.10 -5.37
C TYR A 845 41.29 3.15 -5.43
N ASP A 846 42.03 2.46 -4.56
CA ASP A 846 43.48 2.33 -4.65
C ASP A 846 43.87 1.28 -5.70
N GLU A 847 44.03 1.74 -6.95
CA GLU A 847 44.36 0.91 -8.12
C GLU A 847 45.69 0.18 -7.95
N GLU A 848 46.66 0.86 -7.38
CA GLU A 848 48.01 0.31 -7.20
C GLU A 848 47.99 -0.84 -6.18
N ALA A 849 47.30 -0.65 -5.06
CA ALA A 849 47.16 -1.71 -4.06
C ALA A 849 46.41 -2.95 -4.61
N ALA A 850 45.36 -2.73 -5.42
CA ALA A 850 44.63 -3.82 -6.05
C ALA A 850 45.49 -4.57 -7.10
N LEU A 851 46.24 -3.86 -7.94
CA LEU A 851 47.17 -4.46 -8.89
C LEU A 851 48.29 -5.24 -8.19
N ARG A 852 48.87 -4.66 -7.13
CA ARG A 852 49.88 -5.33 -6.28
C ARG A 852 49.31 -6.62 -5.67
N HIS A 853 48.10 -6.59 -5.15
CA HIS A 853 47.43 -7.79 -4.64
C HIS A 853 47.28 -8.84 -5.74
N PHE A 854 46.80 -8.48 -6.93
CA PHE A 854 46.69 -9.42 -8.06
C PHE A 854 48.05 -10.07 -8.37
N ILE A 855 49.16 -9.31 -8.46
CA ILE A 855 50.49 -9.77 -8.81
C ILE A 855 51.06 -10.72 -7.73
N TYR A 856 50.95 -10.36 -6.45
CA TYR A 856 51.59 -11.09 -5.38
C TYR A 856 50.77 -12.28 -4.88
N TYR A 857 49.45 -12.18 -4.89
CA TYR A 857 48.53 -13.17 -4.34
C TYR A 857 47.57 -13.70 -5.40
N GLY A 858 46.80 -12.84 -6.07
CA GLY A 858 45.70 -13.19 -6.97
C GLY A 858 46.11 -14.16 -8.10
N MET A 859 47.27 -13.99 -8.74
CA MET A 859 47.76 -14.93 -9.74
C MET A 859 48.04 -16.30 -9.17
N SER A 860 48.56 -16.39 -7.93
CA SER A 860 48.85 -17.66 -7.28
C SER A 860 47.59 -18.36 -6.79
N GLU A 861 46.56 -17.58 -6.41
CA GLU A 861 45.22 -18.02 -6.04
C GLU A 861 44.37 -18.42 -7.26
N GLY A 862 44.82 -18.06 -8.47
CA GLY A 862 44.09 -18.32 -9.70
C GLY A 862 42.93 -17.36 -9.96
N ARG A 863 42.92 -16.18 -9.32
CA ARG A 863 41.86 -15.19 -9.46
C ARG A 863 41.81 -14.60 -10.88
N GLN A 864 40.65 -14.57 -11.49
CA GLN A 864 40.52 -13.98 -12.81
C GLN A 864 40.62 -12.45 -12.70
N GLY A 865 41.67 -11.88 -13.33
CA GLY A 865 41.96 -10.43 -13.27
C GLY A 865 41.36 -9.66 -14.41
N SER A 866 40.95 -10.30 -15.50
CA SER A 866 40.25 -9.64 -16.63
C SER A 866 39.31 -10.61 -17.32
N GLU A 867 38.37 -10.10 -18.07
CA GLU A 867 37.48 -10.88 -18.90
C GLU A 867 38.26 -11.64 -20.00
N ALA A 868 39.39 -11.08 -20.48
CA ALA A 868 40.17 -11.59 -21.60
C ALA A 868 40.97 -12.83 -21.25
N PHE A 869 41.20 -13.16 -19.97
CA PHE A 869 42.07 -14.25 -19.56
C PHE A 869 41.50 -15.02 -18.37
N ASN A 870 41.41 -16.37 -18.55
CA ASN A 870 41.08 -17.30 -17.49
C ASN A 870 42.18 -18.35 -17.34
N VAL A 871 42.87 -18.38 -16.21
CA VAL A 871 44.03 -19.24 -15.98
C VAL A 871 43.68 -20.73 -16.01
N THR A 872 42.51 -21.11 -15.55
CA THR A 872 42.07 -22.52 -15.55
C THR A 872 41.84 -23.00 -16.98
N HIS A 873 41.15 -22.20 -17.81
CA HIS A 873 40.93 -22.53 -19.21
C HIS A 873 42.26 -22.54 -19.97
N TYR A 874 43.14 -21.57 -19.75
CA TYR A 874 44.45 -21.49 -20.38
C TYR A 874 45.32 -22.71 -20.02
N LYS A 875 45.37 -23.08 -18.74
CA LYS A 875 46.07 -24.28 -18.25
C LYS A 875 45.51 -25.55 -18.90
N ASN A 876 44.15 -25.67 -18.95
CA ASN A 876 43.52 -26.88 -19.48
C ASN A 876 43.70 -27.03 -21.00
N ARG A 877 43.82 -25.95 -21.72
CA ARG A 877 43.96 -25.91 -23.19
C ARG A 877 45.35 -26.36 -23.66
N TYR A 878 46.42 -25.97 -22.95
CA TYR A 878 47.80 -26.13 -23.43
C TYR A 878 48.59 -27.19 -22.61
N ALA A 879 48.80 -28.38 -23.22
CA ALA A 879 49.49 -29.53 -22.60
C ALA A 879 50.98 -29.24 -22.35
N ASP A 880 51.64 -28.52 -23.28
CA ASP A 880 53.02 -28.08 -23.14
C ASP A 880 53.24 -27.24 -21.88
N LEU A 881 52.33 -26.33 -21.59
CA LEU A 881 52.37 -25.48 -20.38
C LEU A 881 52.07 -26.28 -19.11
N ARG A 882 51.18 -27.29 -19.16
CA ARG A 882 50.92 -28.18 -18.02
C ARG A 882 52.17 -28.98 -17.67
N SER A 883 52.91 -29.46 -18.69
CA SER A 883 54.16 -30.16 -18.47
C SER A 883 55.25 -29.24 -17.88
N ALA A 884 55.31 -27.98 -18.31
CA ALA A 884 56.32 -27.02 -17.85
C ALA A 884 56.04 -26.44 -16.45
N TYR A 885 54.74 -26.15 -16.15
CA TYR A 885 54.41 -25.35 -14.97
C TYR A 885 53.59 -26.08 -13.91
N GLY A 886 52.97 -27.22 -14.25
CA GLY A 886 52.22 -28.02 -13.29
C GLY A 886 51.12 -27.27 -12.57
N SER A 887 51.21 -27.18 -11.24
CA SER A 887 50.26 -26.48 -10.38
C SER A 887 50.57 -25.00 -10.17
N LYS A 888 51.70 -24.48 -10.67
CA LYS A 888 52.17 -23.08 -10.43
C LYS A 888 51.36 -22.08 -11.28
N LEU A 889 50.18 -21.70 -10.83
CA LEU A 889 49.23 -20.86 -11.56
C LEU A 889 49.83 -19.52 -12.03
N LYS A 890 50.66 -18.86 -11.20
CA LYS A 890 51.31 -17.60 -11.56
C LYS A 890 52.12 -17.68 -12.84
N ASN A 891 52.76 -18.85 -13.13
CA ASN A 891 53.60 -19.02 -14.32
C ASN A 891 52.77 -19.01 -15.61
N TYR A 892 51.51 -19.46 -15.59
CA TYR A 892 50.61 -19.38 -16.74
C TYR A 892 50.21 -17.94 -17.08
N TYR A 893 49.96 -17.10 -16.07
CA TYR A 893 49.71 -15.66 -16.29
C TYR A 893 50.95 -15.01 -16.90
N MET A 894 52.14 -15.27 -16.31
CA MET A 894 53.40 -14.68 -16.81
C MET A 894 53.74 -15.18 -18.20
N HIS A 895 53.48 -16.46 -18.51
CA HIS A 895 53.63 -16.96 -19.85
C HIS A 895 52.74 -16.26 -20.86
N TYR A 896 51.45 -16.09 -20.52
CA TYR A 896 50.49 -15.41 -21.40
C TYR A 896 50.91 -13.96 -21.67
N ILE A 897 51.37 -13.26 -20.66
CA ILE A 897 51.88 -11.87 -20.77
C ILE A 897 53.10 -11.82 -21.71
N ASN A 898 54.10 -12.68 -21.48
CA ASN A 898 55.38 -12.56 -22.16
C ASN A 898 55.41 -13.19 -23.57
N TYR A 899 54.67 -14.26 -23.75
CA TYR A 899 54.72 -15.11 -24.97
C TYR A 899 53.31 -15.37 -25.55
N GLY A 900 52.30 -15.78 -24.74
CA GLY A 900 51.03 -16.31 -25.22
C GLY A 900 50.26 -15.34 -26.10
N VAL A 901 50.30 -14.04 -25.80
CA VAL A 901 49.68 -12.97 -26.63
C VAL A 901 50.34 -12.92 -27.99
N LYS A 902 51.71 -12.97 -28.04
CA LYS A 902 52.47 -12.93 -29.27
C LYS A 902 52.31 -14.22 -30.10
N GLU A 903 52.14 -15.32 -29.43
CA GLU A 903 51.88 -16.65 -30.03
C GLU A 903 50.40 -16.84 -30.44
N HIS A 904 49.60 -15.82 -30.31
CA HIS A 904 48.14 -15.86 -30.56
C HIS A 904 47.42 -16.99 -29.80
N ARG A 905 47.91 -17.37 -28.60
CA ARG A 905 47.26 -18.38 -27.79
C ARG A 905 45.95 -17.85 -27.22
N ASN A 906 44.90 -18.67 -27.22
CA ASN A 906 43.63 -18.28 -26.68
C ASN A 906 43.67 -18.28 -25.12
N GLY A 907 43.46 -17.15 -24.53
CA GLY A 907 43.45 -16.97 -23.07
C GLY A 907 42.13 -17.33 -22.38
N LYS A 908 41.04 -17.56 -23.14
CA LYS A 908 39.72 -17.93 -22.67
C LYS A 908 39.40 -19.41 -22.77
#